data_5d3abf778c6f0ee98c0b1225d2338091
#
_entry.id   5d3abf778c6f0ee98c0b1225d2338091
#
_cell.length_a   1.000
_cell.length_b   1.000
_cell.length_c   1.000
_cell.angle_alpha   90.00
_cell.angle_beta   90.00
_cell.angle_gamma   90.00
#
_symmetry.space_group_name_H-M   'P 1'
#
loop_
_entity.id
_entity.type
_entity.pdbx_description
1 polymer ?
#
loop_
_entity_poly.entity_id
_entity_poly.type
_entity_poly.pdbx_seq_one_letter_code
_entity_poly.pdbx_strand_id
1 'polypeptide(L)'
;MLLSATPPPGARPAQEVRLYEEAARHRGLTPPRTHPLASITWLGPAASNPALAYRVGGDPAHLAESLRWIEAAVRLPHWGRAHMPDHDLDAGWLLHHLSLAYRWIGDDLPEGVRALLRYKLLLQGRRMYEFAVASEGRWWSSSYWQNHNWICYAGLATAGYVLGKEEWTERAKDNLGTVLDLMPEDGSHAEGVVYWRYGVPFLAAHLDLLQEAEGIDWWDRGGFMSRTFRYRLHQTAPGFAFNVDHGDCHDRRSGHSAGLYYRLAAQYAIPEAQWMGDLASGELLWPEAAESGVRPGILPEAYLEYLWYDPSVPAARPTGTRAFFPDLGLLAARTGWDDDATLVSFKASPGGGHRAWETAGKHRVEKGWDTLNQGHHHPDSGSFVFVSQGAFLAVDEGYSNRKRAAHHNLLLVDGQGYADEDRYHVYRDIPFERQARQRDVLVSDDCGWAHATAEIAAMYDPGLGVRRLDRTLVFTPSGRLVLLDLAEAEAAREWTFLLQTDRPTEPQQDGSRLIRSGAASARLRQFAPADGRVVGEVTEVEANPTSSTPELRLTRTLHTLRSTTTRSAEALFLTTIAPGTGTDSARVPCTEGAGVTFGTETVLLSPVARRIRTEGVLAEAAAVLLTEGGDPCVVAATRLELGGKVLLDVADPYTGKVG
;
A
#
# COMPACT_ATOMS: atom_id res chain seq x y z
N MET A 1 5.68 3.22 27.96
CA MET A 1 5.48 4.42 27.12
C MET A 1 4.02 4.86 27.09
N LEU A 2 3.11 4.06 26.57
CA LEU A 2 1.71 4.49 26.41
C LEU A 2 0.95 4.61 27.74
N LEU A 3 1.01 3.61 28.60
CA LEU A 3 0.29 3.63 29.90
C LEU A 3 0.92 4.62 30.90
N SER A 4 2.23 4.73 30.90
CA SER A 4 2.97 5.61 31.81
C SER A 4 3.07 7.07 31.34
N ALA A 5 2.73 7.36 30.10
CA ALA A 5 2.97 8.65 29.42
C ALA A 5 4.45 9.09 29.48
N THR A 6 5.38 8.13 29.51
CA THR A 6 6.81 8.39 29.65
C THR A 6 7.54 8.05 28.36
N PRO A 7 8.04 9.06 27.63
CA PRO A 7 8.82 8.84 26.40
C PRO A 7 10.25 8.38 26.72
N PRO A 8 11.03 7.92 25.70
CA PRO A 8 12.46 7.69 25.83
C PRO A 8 13.20 8.92 26.36
N PRO A 9 14.37 8.76 27.04
CA PRO A 9 15.14 9.90 27.53
C PRO A 9 15.61 10.83 26.40
N GLY A 10 15.71 12.13 26.68
CA GLY A 10 16.26 13.12 25.77
C GLY A 10 15.29 14.24 25.38
N ALA A 11 15.84 15.30 24.78
CA ALA A 11 15.07 16.49 24.40
C ALA A 11 14.29 16.24 23.08
N ARG A 12 13.07 16.74 23.03
CA ARG A 12 12.15 16.59 21.87
C ARG A 12 11.32 17.86 21.61
N PRO A 13 11.98 19.03 21.46
CA PRO A 13 11.27 20.29 21.40
C PRO A 13 10.28 20.39 20.23
N ALA A 14 10.61 19.82 19.07
CA ALA A 14 9.72 19.84 17.91
C ALA A 14 8.44 19.00 18.15
N GLN A 15 8.58 17.80 18.72
CA GLN A 15 7.44 16.92 19.02
C GLN A 15 6.57 17.51 20.15
N GLU A 16 7.18 18.23 21.08
CA GLU A 16 6.44 18.92 22.14
C GLU A 16 5.62 20.09 21.59
N VAL A 17 6.19 20.90 20.71
CA VAL A 17 5.46 21.97 19.99
C VAL A 17 4.28 21.38 19.22
N ARG A 18 4.49 20.34 18.46
CA ARG A 18 3.42 19.68 17.70
C ARG A 18 2.32 19.09 18.59
N LEU A 19 2.68 18.52 19.74
CA LEU A 19 1.70 18.04 20.71
C LEU A 19 0.81 19.18 21.21
N TYR A 20 1.37 20.35 21.53
CA TYR A 20 0.60 21.51 21.98
C TYR A 20 -0.25 22.12 20.84
N GLU A 21 0.24 22.15 19.63
CA GLU A 21 -0.52 22.60 18.45
C GLU A 21 -1.71 21.70 18.17
N GLU A 22 -1.52 20.37 18.19
CA GLU A 22 -2.61 19.40 18.04
C GLU A 22 -3.61 19.45 19.21
N ALA A 23 -3.13 19.59 20.43
CA ALA A 23 -3.99 19.77 21.60
C ALA A 23 -4.89 21.01 21.51
N ALA A 24 -4.47 22.02 20.75
CA ALA A 24 -5.23 23.24 20.52
C ALA A 24 -6.10 23.23 19.24
N ARG A 25 -5.89 22.27 18.33
CA ARG A 25 -6.50 22.25 17.00
C ARG A 25 -8.01 22.40 16.98
N HIS A 26 -8.71 21.80 17.93
CA HIS A 26 -10.17 21.74 17.95
C HIS A 26 -10.82 22.75 18.92
N ARG A 27 -10.04 23.67 19.51
CA ARG A 27 -10.57 24.66 20.48
C ARG A 27 -11.73 25.48 19.96
N GLY A 28 -11.74 25.82 18.66
CA GLY A 28 -12.80 26.59 18.02
C GLY A 28 -14.03 25.80 17.60
N LEU A 29 -13.99 24.46 17.68
CA LEU A 29 -15.09 23.61 17.25
C LEU A 29 -16.10 23.37 18.37
N THR A 30 -17.38 23.29 18.00
CA THR A 30 -18.45 22.87 18.92
C THR A 30 -18.55 21.34 18.96
N PRO A 31 -18.40 20.70 20.13
CA PRO A 31 -18.58 19.26 20.23
C PRO A 31 -19.97 18.81 19.77
N PRO A 32 -20.07 17.65 19.09
CA PRO A 32 -21.35 17.15 18.61
C PRO A 32 -22.29 16.84 19.79
N ARG A 33 -23.54 17.30 19.71
CA ARG A 33 -24.59 17.02 20.72
C ARG A 33 -25.36 15.72 20.42
N THR A 34 -25.36 15.33 19.15
CA THR A 34 -25.97 14.10 18.64
C THR A 34 -24.95 13.33 17.85
N HIS A 35 -25.14 12.03 17.68
CA HIS A 35 -24.23 11.21 16.87
C HIS A 35 -24.22 11.72 15.41
N PRO A 36 -23.05 12.13 14.86
CA PRO A 36 -22.96 12.54 13.47
C PRO A 36 -23.15 11.34 12.53
N LEU A 37 -23.52 11.59 11.29
CA LEU A 37 -23.61 10.54 10.24
C LEU A 37 -22.23 10.05 9.81
N ALA A 38 -21.21 10.92 9.91
CA ALA A 38 -19.83 10.58 9.61
C ALA A 38 -19.16 9.81 10.76
N SER A 39 -17.98 9.23 10.49
CA SER A 39 -17.13 8.59 11.50
C SER A 39 -16.76 9.56 12.64
N ILE A 40 -16.68 9.04 13.85
CA ILE A 40 -16.34 9.77 15.07
C ILE A 40 -14.93 9.42 15.60
N THR A 41 -14.12 8.70 14.83
CA THR A 41 -12.76 8.30 15.22
C THR A 41 -11.91 9.49 15.70
N TRP A 42 -12.07 10.66 15.06
CA TRP A 42 -11.35 11.89 15.40
C TRP A 42 -11.59 12.42 16.82
N LEU A 43 -12.70 12.06 17.48
CA LEU A 43 -12.95 12.40 18.89
C LEU A 43 -11.91 11.77 19.81
N GLY A 44 -11.36 10.63 19.44
CA GLY A 44 -10.29 9.97 20.20
C GLY A 44 -9.05 10.85 20.35
N PRO A 45 -8.33 11.15 19.25
CA PRO A 45 -7.17 12.06 19.29
C PRO A 45 -7.50 13.45 19.83
N ALA A 46 -8.71 13.98 19.57
CA ALA A 46 -9.15 15.26 20.12
C ALA A 46 -9.18 15.27 21.67
N ALA A 47 -9.40 14.10 22.29
CA ALA A 47 -9.34 13.95 23.74
C ALA A 47 -7.94 13.58 24.24
N SER A 48 -7.20 12.67 23.56
CA SER A 48 -5.92 12.14 24.06
C SER A 48 -4.75 13.09 23.85
N ASN A 49 -4.68 13.85 22.74
CA ASN A 49 -3.60 14.83 22.54
C ASN A 49 -3.57 15.90 23.64
N PRO A 50 -4.69 16.59 23.98
CA PRO A 50 -4.67 17.53 25.09
C PRO A 50 -4.49 16.85 26.46
N ALA A 51 -4.93 15.60 26.66
CA ALA A 51 -4.65 14.87 27.88
C ALA A 51 -3.14 14.67 28.10
N LEU A 52 -2.42 14.24 27.08
CA LEU A 52 -0.96 14.12 27.16
C LEU A 52 -0.29 15.50 27.29
N ALA A 53 -0.73 16.50 26.53
CA ALA A 53 -0.20 17.87 26.62
C ALA A 53 -0.31 18.43 28.06
N TYR A 54 -1.43 18.16 28.75
CA TYR A 54 -1.57 18.51 30.16
C TYR A 54 -0.58 17.75 31.05
N ARG A 55 -0.39 16.44 30.83
CA ARG A 55 0.59 15.65 31.60
C ARG A 55 2.02 16.12 31.41
N VAL A 56 2.36 16.64 30.24
CA VAL A 56 3.72 17.14 29.93
C VAL A 56 3.93 18.56 30.44
N GLY A 57 3.02 19.49 30.19
CA GLY A 57 3.19 20.91 30.44
C GLY A 57 2.44 21.45 31.67
N GLY A 58 1.46 20.72 32.22
CA GLY A 58 0.66 21.14 33.38
C GLY A 58 -0.33 22.28 33.09
N ASP A 59 -0.49 22.73 31.84
CA ASP A 59 -1.41 23.83 31.52
C ASP A 59 -2.89 23.37 31.64
N PRO A 60 -3.67 23.98 32.59
CA PRO A 60 -5.07 23.62 32.78
C PRO A 60 -5.97 23.85 31.54
N ALA A 61 -5.54 24.65 30.57
CA ALA A 61 -6.28 24.82 29.32
C ALA A 61 -6.32 23.52 28.52
N HIS A 62 -5.27 22.70 28.56
CA HIS A 62 -5.27 21.38 27.91
C HIS A 62 -6.16 20.38 28.64
N LEU A 63 -6.19 20.40 29.99
CA LEU A 63 -7.13 19.58 30.76
C LEU A 63 -8.59 19.93 30.41
N ALA A 64 -8.92 21.22 30.34
CA ALA A 64 -10.25 21.70 29.98
C ALA A 64 -10.65 21.27 28.55
N GLU A 65 -9.70 21.30 27.62
CA GLU A 65 -9.94 20.86 26.23
C GLU A 65 -10.17 19.34 26.16
N SER A 66 -9.35 18.53 26.83
CA SER A 66 -9.56 17.08 26.91
C SER A 66 -10.91 16.74 27.54
N LEU A 67 -11.24 17.36 28.65
CA LEU A 67 -12.52 17.20 29.35
C LEU A 67 -13.73 17.46 28.42
N ARG A 68 -13.68 18.52 27.64
CA ARG A 68 -14.73 18.90 26.68
C ARG A 68 -15.01 17.80 25.65
N TRP A 69 -13.94 17.17 25.11
CA TRP A 69 -14.07 16.09 24.12
C TRP A 69 -14.43 14.75 24.75
N ILE A 70 -13.93 14.45 25.95
CA ILE A 70 -14.38 13.29 26.76
C ILE A 70 -15.88 13.38 27.00
N GLU A 71 -16.39 14.52 27.49
CA GLU A 71 -17.81 14.72 27.72
C GLU A 71 -18.65 14.55 26.45
N ALA A 72 -18.17 15.03 25.30
CA ALA A 72 -18.85 14.83 24.03
C ALA A 72 -18.96 13.34 23.68
N ALA A 73 -17.83 12.62 23.73
CA ALA A 73 -17.79 11.20 23.39
C ALA A 73 -18.64 10.30 24.29
N VAL A 74 -18.65 10.56 25.62
CA VAL A 74 -19.42 9.73 26.55
C VAL A 74 -20.92 9.98 26.49
N ARG A 75 -21.36 11.17 26.03
CA ARG A 75 -22.77 11.50 25.83
C ARG A 75 -23.38 10.86 24.58
N LEU A 76 -22.59 10.44 23.60
CA LEU A 76 -23.10 9.76 22.42
C LEU A 76 -23.78 8.45 22.79
N PRO A 77 -24.96 8.12 22.22
CA PRO A 77 -25.71 6.92 22.59
C PRO A 77 -24.96 5.64 22.26
N HIS A 78 -24.18 5.64 21.20
CA HIS A 78 -23.33 4.55 20.73
C HIS A 78 -22.03 5.10 20.13
N TRP A 79 -21.02 4.23 19.97
CA TRP A 79 -19.79 4.51 19.24
C TRP A 79 -19.76 3.68 17.97
N GLY A 80 -20.00 4.31 16.84
CA GLY A 80 -20.03 3.66 15.55
C GLY A 80 -21.17 4.15 14.68
N ARG A 81 -21.17 3.73 13.43
CA ARG A 81 -22.22 4.04 12.47
C ARG A 81 -23.52 3.29 12.82
N ALA A 82 -24.67 3.80 12.38
CA ALA A 82 -25.98 3.22 12.72
C ALA A 82 -26.13 1.73 12.35
N HIS A 83 -25.41 1.26 11.33
CA HIS A 83 -25.45 -0.15 10.89
C HIS A 83 -24.44 -1.04 11.63
N MET A 84 -23.45 -0.47 12.33
CA MET A 84 -22.44 -1.18 13.14
C MET A 84 -22.14 -0.41 14.43
N PRO A 85 -23.14 -0.24 15.32
CA PRO A 85 -22.93 0.50 16.56
C PRO A 85 -22.09 -0.31 17.54
N ASP A 86 -21.13 0.36 18.19
CA ASP A 86 -20.39 -0.14 19.36
C ASP A 86 -19.42 -1.32 19.14
N HIS A 87 -19.20 -1.77 17.91
CA HIS A 87 -18.35 -2.96 17.69
C HIS A 87 -17.53 -2.91 16.40
N ASP A 88 -17.12 -1.73 15.96
CA ASP A 88 -16.27 -1.56 14.78
C ASP A 88 -15.25 -0.42 15.01
N LEU A 89 -14.65 0.11 13.96
CA LEU A 89 -13.55 1.08 13.95
C LEU A 89 -13.75 2.25 14.92
N ASP A 90 -14.92 2.94 14.86
CA ASP A 90 -15.18 4.08 15.74
C ASP A 90 -15.10 3.69 17.22
N ALA A 91 -15.63 2.51 17.58
CA ALA A 91 -15.53 2.01 18.95
C ALA A 91 -14.10 1.62 19.33
N GLY A 92 -13.37 0.96 18.41
CA GLY A 92 -11.95 0.60 18.62
C GLY A 92 -11.07 1.83 18.85
N TRP A 93 -11.21 2.84 18.00
CA TRP A 93 -10.51 4.13 18.13
C TRP A 93 -10.82 4.82 19.47
N LEU A 94 -12.09 4.95 19.81
CA LEU A 94 -12.48 5.63 21.05
C LEU A 94 -12.08 4.84 22.29
N LEU A 95 -12.16 3.51 22.27
CA LEU A 95 -11.66 2.68 23.38
C LEU A 95 -10.18 2.92 23.61
N HIS A 96 -9.37 2.93 22.56
CA HIS A 96 -7.93 3.18 22.67
C HIS A 96 -7.64 4.56 23.27
N HIS A 97 -8.09 5.61 22.61
CA HIS A 97 -7.72 6.98 22.99
C HIS A 97 -8.32 7.44 24.33
N LEU A 98 -9.59 7.12 24.57
CA LEU A 98 -10.26 7.52 25.81
C LEU A 98 -9.78 6.71 27.01
N SER A 99 -9.35 5.46 26.81
CA SER A 99 -8.69 4.70 27.90
C SER A 99 -7.34 5.28 28.24
N LEU A 100 -6.53 5.70 27.25
CA LEU A 100 -5.27 6.40 27.50
C LEU A 100 -5.52 7.74 28.21
N ALA A 101 -6.48 8.54 27.75
CA ALA A 101 -6.85 9.79 28.42
C ALA A 101 -7.29 9.53 29.87
N TYR A 102 -8.14 8.52 30.11
CA TYR A 102 -8.56 8.12 31.46
C TYR A 102 -7.34 7.72 32.34
N ARG A 103 -6.38 6.99 31.77
CA ARG A 103 -5.15 6.58 32.49
C ARG A 103 -4.29 7.77 32.85
N TRP A 104 -4.16 8.75 31.95
CA TRP A 104 -3.23 9.89 32.13
C TRP A 104 -3.78 10.98 33.03
N ILE A 105 -5.09 11.31 32.93
CA ILE A 105 -5.68 12.47 33.62
C ILE A 105 -6.93 12.10 34.43
N GLY A 106 -7.23 10.82 34.64
CA GLY A 106 -8.46 10.39 35.31
C GLY A 106 -8.61 10.96 36.73
N ASP A 107 -7.52 11.12 37.47
CA ASP A 107 -7.53 11.68 38.82
C ASP A 107 -7.77 13.20 38.84
N ASP A 108 -7.52 13.88 37.72
CA ASP A 108 -7.74 15.33 37.56
C ASP A 108 -9.13 15.65 36.99
N LEU A 109 -9.91 14.63 36.58
CA LEU A 109 -11.27 14.83 36.06
C LEU A 109 -12.29 15.04 37.22
N PRO A 110 -13.34 15.85 37.00
CA PRO A 110 -14.47 15.90 37.91
C PRO A 110 -15.05 14.50 38.15
N GLU A 111 -15.37 14.16 39.42
CA GLU A 111 -15.78 12.82 39.84
C GLU A 111 -16.93 12.25 38.98
N GLY A 112 -17.95 13.05 38.66
CA GLY A 112 -19.05 12.63 37.82
C GLY A 112 -18.65 12.28 36.41
N VAL A 113 -17.69 13.03 35.81
CA VAL A 113 -17.18 12.75 34.45
C VAL A 113 -16.27 11.51 34.47
N ARG A 114 -15.40 11.39 35.47
CA ARG A 114 -14.56 10.21 35.67
C ARG A 114 -15.40 8.93 35.77
N ALA A 115 -16.46 8.95 36.60
CA ALA A 115 -17.36 7.82 36.78
C ALA A 115 -18.10 7.46 35.48
N LEU A 116 -18.60 8.47 34.76
CA LEU A 116 -19.29 8.28 33.47
C LEU A 116 -18.36 7.75 32.39
N LEU A 117 -17.13 8.28 32.28
CA LEU A 117 -16.12 7.80 31.34
C LEU A 117 -15.78 6.33 31.62
N ARG A 118 -15.49 5.99 32.88
CA ARG A 118 -15.23 4.61 33.28
C ARG A 118 -16.38 3.67 32.95
N TYR A 119 -17.62 4.08 33.23
CA TYR A 119 -18.81 3.32 32.87
C TYR A 119 -18.92 3.10 31.36
N LYS A 120 -18.72 4.17 30.57
CA LYS A 120 -18.80 4.10 29.10
C LYS A 120 -17.70 3.19 28.53
N LEU A 121 -16.49 3.26 29.01
CA LEU A 121 -15.40 2.38 28.60
C LEU A 121 -15.70 0.90 28.92
N LEU A 122 -16.23 0.62 30.13
CA LEU A 122 -16.66 -0.74 30.49
C LEU A 122 -17.78 -1.27 29.59
N LEU A 123 -18.77 -0.43 29.28
CA LEU A 123 -19.88 -0.79 28.43
C LEU A 123 -19.42 -1.11 27.00
N GLN A 124 -18.61 -0.23 26.42
CA GLN A 124 -18.16 -0.37 25.04
C GLN A 124 -17.11 -1.48 24.88
N GLY A 125 -16.18 -1.62 25.82
CA GLY A 125 -15.22 -2.72 25.83
C GLY A 125 -15.91 -4.08 25.94
N ARG A 126 -16.95 -4.20 26.77
CA ARG A 126 -17.75 -5.41 26.87
C ARG A 126 -18.47 -5.74 25.53
N ARG A 127 -19.09 -4.77 24.90
CA ARG A 127 -19.75 -4.97 23.59
C ARG A 127 -18.78 -5.40 22.50
N MET A 128 -17.61 -4.77 22.47
CA MET A 128 -16.52 -5.14 21.54
C MET A 128 -16.05 -6.58 21.79
N TYR A 129 -15.82 -6.95 23.05
CA TYR A 129 -15.41 -8.30 23.44
C TYR A 129 -16.47 -9.35 23.06
N GLU A 130 -17.74 -9.12 23.43
CA GLU A 130 -18.84 -10.03 23.11
C GLU A 130 -18.99 -10.22 21.59
N PHE A 131 -18.81 -9.16 20.80
CA PHE A 131 -18.84 -9.24 19.36
C PHE A 131 -17.65 -10.02 18.80
N ALA A 132 -16.44 -9.80 19.31
CA ALA A 132 -15.24 -10.52 18.90
C ALA A 132 -15.38 -12.04 19.12
N VAL A 133 -15.99 -12.45 20.22
CA VAL A 133 -16.28 -13.86 20.53
C VAL A 133 -17.38 -14.40 19.60
N ALA A 134 -18.49 -13.69 19.44
CA ALA A 134 -19.63 -14.14 18.65
C ALA A 134 -19.36 -14.20 17.13
N SER A 135 -18.40 -13.43 16.64
CA SER A 135 -18.04 -13.36 15.22
C SER A 135 -16.74 -14.12 14.88
N GLU A 136 -16.25 -14.97 15.76
CA GLU A 136 -15.05 -15.77 15.51
C GLU A 136 -15.13 -16.53 14.18
N GLY A 137 -14.03 -16.54 13.42
CA GLY A 137 -13.95 -17.15 12.08
C GLY A 137 -14.47 -16.27 10.95
N ARG A 138 -14.95 -15.06 11.22
CA ARG A 138 -15.49 -14.14 10.21
C ARG A 138 -15.35 -12.68 10.62
N TRP A 139 -15.50 -11.78 9.64
CA TRP A 139 -15.43 -10.34 9.82
C TRP A 139 -14.12 -9.91 10.51
N TRP A 140 -14.07 -8.72 11.10
CA TRP A 140 -12.84 -8.21 11.68
C TRP A 140 -12.28 -9.08 12.82
N SER A 141 -13.08 -9.87 13.53
CA SER A 141 -12.60 -10.71 14.62
C SER A 141 -11.58 -11.76 14.18
N SER A 142 -11.59 -12.13 12.89
CA SER A 142 -10.67 -13.14 12.31
C SER A 142 -10.09 -12.75 10.95
N SER A 143 -10.26 -11.50 10.53
CA SER A 143 -9.60 -10.96 9.34
C SER A 143 -8.19 -10.45 9.69
N TYR A 144 -7.29 -11.34 9.96
CA TYR A 144 -5.97 -11.09 10.58
C TYR A 144 -5.07 -10.14 9.79
N TRP A 145 -5.31 -9.93 8.49
CA TRP A 145 -4.51 -9.08 7.60
C TRP A 145 -5.11 -7.69 7.37
N GLN A 146 -6.14 -7.32 8.16
CA GLN A 146 -6.97 -6.17 7.90
C GLN A 146 -6.98 -5.18 9.06
N ASN A 147 -6.98 -3.88 8.74
CA ASN A 147 -6.94 -2.78 9.70
C ASN A 147 -8.04 -2.83 10.77
N HIS A 148 -9.27 -3.24 10.44
CA HIS A 148 -10.36 -3.37 11.42
C HIS A 148 -10.01 -4.34 12.56
N ASN A 149 -9.37 -5.49 12.24
CA ASN A 149 -8.92 -6.43 13.25
C ASN A 149 -7.95 -5.76 14.23
N TRP A 150 -6.93 -5.11 13.72
CA TRP A 150 -5.86 -4.53 14.53
C TRP A 150 -6.36 -3.40 15.42
N ILE A 151 -7.18 -2.50 14.87
CA ILE A 151 -7.73 -1.35 15.57
C ILE A 151 -8.69 -1.78 16.67
N CYS A 152 -9.62 -2.70 16.37
CA CYS A 152 -10.60 -3.17 17.33
C CYS A 152 -9.95 -3.91 18.50
N TYR A 153 -9.00 -4.80 18.22
CA TYR A 153 -8.28 -5.52 19.29
C TYR A 153 -7.30 -4.64 20.07
N ALA A 154 -6.64 -3.67 19.45
CA ALA A 154 -5.81 -2.71 20.18
C ALA A 154 -6.65 -1.81 21.09
N GLY A 155 -7.84 -1.38 20.63
CA GLY A 155 -8.80 -0.66 21.47
C GLY A 155 -9.27 -1.50 22.66
N LEU A 156 -9.61 -2.76 22.44
CA LEU A 156 -10.02 -3.71 23.47
C LEU A 156 -8.89 -3.96 24.49
N ALA A 157 -7.66 -4.19 24.01
CA ALA A 157 -6.47 -4.37 24.84
C ALA A 157 -6.21 -3.14 25.73
N THR A 158 -6.23 -1.95 25.13
CA THR A 158 -5.99 -0.69 25.88
C THR A 158 -7.01 -0.53 27.00
N ALA A 159 -8.29 -0.72 26.71
CA ALA A 159 -9.34 -0.66 27.73
C ALA A 159 -9.17 -1.78 28.79
N GLY A 160 -8.79 -2.98 28.37
CA GLY A 160 -8.51 -4.12 29.23
C GLY A 160 -7.41 -3.83 30.26
N TYR A 161 -6.25 -3.36 29.80
CA TYR A 161 -5.13 -3.01 30.68
C TYR A 161 -5.47 -1.84 31.64
N VAL A 162 -6.15 -0.81 31.14
CA VAL A 162 -6.50 0.36 31.95
C VAL A 162 -7.57 0.05 33.02
N LEU A 163 -8.52 -0.83 32.69
CA LEU A 163 -9.66 -1.15 33.58
C LEU A 163 -9.49 -2.46 34.35
N GLY A 164 -8.39 -3.19 34.15
CA GLY A 164 -8.12 -4.48 34.80
C GLY A 164 -9.08 -5.59 34.34
N LYS A 165 -9.29 -5.71 33.01
CA LYS A 165 -10.16 -6.70 32.39
C LYS A 165 -9.35 -7.78 31.69
N GLU A 166 -8.98 -8.82 32.43
CA GLU A 166 -8.09 -9.89 31.98
C GLU A 166 -8.67 -10.64 30.75
N GLU A 167 -9.96 -10.93 30.73
CA GLU A 167 -10.58 -11.60 29.58
C GLU A 167 -10.47 -10.80 28.28
N TRP A 168 -10.38 -9.46 28.35
CA TRP A 168 -10.21 -8.62 27.17
C TRP A 168 -8.75 -8.60 26.70
N THR A 169 -7.81 -8.48 27.64
CA THR A 169 -6.38 -8.47 27.32
C THR A 169 -5.92 -9.83 26.79
N GLU A 170 -6.35 -10.93 27.38
CA GLU A 170 -6.02 -12.27 26.88
C GLU A 170 -6.57 -12.50 25.45
N ARG A 171 -7.86 -12.19 25.22
CA ARG A 171 -8.44 -12.33 23.88
C ARG A 171 -7.70 -11.49 22.84
N ALA A 172 -7.35 -10.25 23.19
CA ALA A 172 -6.61 -9.35 22.29
C ALA A 172 -5.17 -9.83 22.05
N LYS A 173 -4.50 -10.33 23.09
CA LYS A 173 -3.14 -10.93 23.02
C LYS A 173 -3.11 -12.15 22.11
N ASP A 174 -4.07 -13.08 22.26
CA ASP A 174 -4.19 -14.27 21.40
C ASP A 174 -4.35 -13.87 19.92
N ASN A 175 -5.20 -12.87 19.65
CA ASN A 175 -5.34 -12.35 18.30
C ASN A 175 -4.05 -11.68 17.79
N LEU A 176 -3.39 -10.86 18.61
CA LEU A 176 -2.12 -10.22 18.23
C LEU A 176 -1.06 -11.26 17.86
N GLY A 177 -0.93 -12.33 18.68
CA GLY A 177 -0.02 -13.43 18.38
C GLY A 177 -0.32 -14.08 17.03
N THR A 178 -1.59 -14.35 16.75
CA THR A 178 -2.04 -14.89 15.47
C THR A 178 -1.74 -13.95 14.31
N VAL A 179 -2.01 -12.64 14.46
CA VAL A 179 -1.70 -11.63 13.45
C VAL A 179 -0.22 -11.63 13.13
N LEU A 180 0.65 -11.54 14.14
CA LEU A 180 2.10 -11.50 13.94
C LEU A 180 2.65 -12.75 13.26
N ASP A 181 2.10 -13.93 13.57
CA ASP A 181 2.50 -15.20 12.96
C ASP A 181 2.03 -15.34 11.50
N LEU A 182 0.95 -14.65 11.12
CA LEU A 182 0.33 -14.74 9.80
C LEU A 182 0.68 -13.59 8.86
N MET A 183 1.15 -12.45 9.36
CA MET A 183 1.55 -11.33 8.51
C MET A 183 2.76 -11.67 7.63
N PRO A 184 2.88 -11.08 6.43
CA PRO A 184 4.02 -11.33 5.55
C PRO A 184 5.34 -10.96 6.21
N GLU A 185 6.29 -11.89 6.19
CA GLU A 185 7.62 -11.66 6.75
C GLU A 185 8.39 -10.56 6.02
N ASP A 186 8.10 -10.32 4.73
CA ASP A 186 8.72 -9.25 3.94
C ASP A 186 8.25 -7.83 4.30
N GLY A 187 7.27 -7.73 5.21
CA GLY A 187 6.73 -6.46 5.72
C GLY A 187 5.73 -5.77 4.80
N SER A 188 5.35 -6.41 3.68
CA SER A 188 4.37 -5.84 2.76
C SER A 188 2.95 -5.87 3.31
N HIS A 189 2.10 -4.94 2.82
CA HIS A 189 0.73 -4.78 3.31
C HIS A 189 -0.27 -4.72 2.14
N ALA A 190 -1.20 -5.65 2.11
CA ALA A 190 -2.10 -5.88 0.98
C ALA A 190 -3.18 -4.81 0.81
N GLU A 191 -3.57 -4.10 1.87
CA GLU A 191 -4.58 -3.04 1.79
C GLU A 191 -4.04 -1.72 1.20
N GLY A 192 -2.74 -1.66 0.87
CA GLY A 192 -2.09 -0.44 0.36
C GLY A 192 -1.61 0.51 1.46
N VAL A 193 -0.95 1.60 1.02
CA VAL A 193 -0.24 2.54 1.91
C VAL A 193 -1.18 3.29 2.86
N VAL A 194 -2.36 3.68 2.38
CA VAL A 194 -3.32 4.45 3.19
C VAL A 194 -3.80 3.63 4.38
N TYR A 195 -4.10 2.35 4.17
CA TYR A 195 -4.54 1.45 5.24
C TYR A 195 -3.37 0.94 6.09
N TRP A 196 -2.16 0.84 5.55
CA TRP A 196 -0.95 0.65 6.34
C TRP A 196 -0.82 1.75 7.41
N ARG A 197 -0.91 3.00 7.00
CA ARG A 197 -0.88 4.16 7.90
C ARG A 197 -2.03 4.13 8.89
N TYR A 198 -3.21 3.65 8.49
CA TYR A 198 -4.40 3.63 9.33
C TYR A 198 -4.36 2.51 10.39
N GLY A 199 -3.84 1.34 10.05
CA GLY A 199 -3.89 0.14 10.91
C GLY A 199 -2.60 -0.17 11.68
N VAL A 200 -1.42 -0.08 11.05
CA VAL A 200 -0.16 -0.51 11.68
C VAL A 200 0.23 0.27 12.95
N PRO A 201 -0.11 1.57 13.12
CA PRO A 201 0.09 2.25 14.40
C PRO A 201 -0.60 1.55 15.58
N PHE A 202 -1.75 0.92 15.37
CA PHE A 202 -2.47 0.18 16.41
C PHE A 202 -1.81 -1.17 16.73
N LEU A 203 -1.19 -1.84 15.75
CA LEU A 203 -0.33 -3.01 16.03
C LEU A 203 0.87 -2.60 16.89
N ALA A 204 1.54 -1.51 16.54
CA ALA A 204 2.67 -0.98 17.31
C ALA A 204 2.24 -0.57 18.73
N ALA A 205 1.09 0.09 18.87
CA ALA A 205 0.54 0.44 20.17
C ALA A 205 0.21 -0.80 21.02
N HIS A 206 -0.35 -1.85 20.41
CA HIS A 206 -0.66 -3.09 21.13
C HIS A 206 0.61 -3.80 21.60
N LEU A 207 1.67 -3.83 20.76
CA LEU A 207 2.98 -4.36 21.15
C LEU A 207 3.58 -3.58 22.34
N ASP A 208 3.51 -2.27 22.33
CA ASP A 208 3.96 -1.42 23.45
C ASP A 208 3.16 -1.66 24.73
N LEU A 209 1.84 -1.82 24.61
CA LEU A 209 0.97 -2.12 25.75
C LEU A 209 1.32 -3.48 26.37
N LEU A 210 1.53 -4.50 25.54
CA LEU A 210 1.91 -5.85 25.96
C LEU A 210 3.27 -5.83 26.69
N GLN A 211 4.25 -5.13 26.11
CA GLN A 211 5.57 -5.01 26.71
C GLN A 211 5.53 -4.22 28.04
N GLU A 212 4.78 -3.10 28.08
CA GLU A 212 4.68 -2.26 29.26
C GLU A 212 3.89 -2.91 30.40
N ALA A 213 2.79 -3.60 30.11
CA ALA A 213 1.90 -4.19 31.10
C ALA A 213 2.34 -5.58 31.58
N GLU A 214 2.87 -6.41 30.70
CA GLU A 214 3.17 -7.82 30.98
C GLU A 214 4.68 -8.16 30.87
N GLY A 215 5.52 -7.24 30.37
CA GLY A 215 6.94 -7.48 30.14
C GLY A 215 7.22 -8.42 28.96
N ILE A 216 6.23 -8.67 28.09
CA ILE A 216 6.34 -9.56 26.93
C ILE A 216 6.77 -8.75 25.71
N ASP A 217 7.91 -9.11 25.13
CA ASP A 217 8.43 -8.49 23.92
C ASP A 217 8.15 -9.41 22.70
N TRP A 218 7.24 -8.95 21.81
CA TRP A 218 6.88 -9.61 20.56
C TRP A 218 7.22 -8.81 19.32
N TRP A 219 8.06 -7.77 19.45
CA TRP A 219 8.38 -6.90 18.32
C TRP A 219 9.01 -7.64 17.13
N ASP A 220 9.80 -8.67 17.37
CA ASP A 220 10.44 -9.47 16.31
C ASP A 220 9.63 -10.70 15.88
N ARG A 221 8.47 -10.95 16.53
CA ARG A 221 7.63 -12.11 16.20
C ARG A 221 7.09 -12.01 14.77
N GLY A 222 7.30 -13.05 13.96
CA GLY A 222 6.82 -13.14 12.58
C GLY A 222 7.53 -12.24 11.57
N GLY A 223 8.40 -11.31 12.00
CA GLY A 223 9.26 -10.50 11.12
C GLY A 223 8.59 -9.34 10.39
N PHE A 224 7.26 -9.21 10.44
CA PHE A 224 6.52 -8.14 9.75
C PHE A 224 6.95 -6.75 10.22
N MET A 225 6.93 -6.51 11.54
CA MET A 225 7.17 -5.19 12.10
C MET A 225 8.58 -4.66 11.80
N SER A 226 9.59 -5.53 11.78
CA SER A 226 11.00 -5.15 11.48
C SER A 226 11.24 -4.76 10.02
N ARG A 227 10.36 -5.17 9.10
CA ARG A 227 10.53 -4.95 7.65
C ARG A 227 9.48 -4.05 7.03
N THR A 228 8.37 -3.76 7.73
CA THR A 228 7.24 -3.05 7.15
C THR A 228 7.54 -1.58 6.81
N PHE A 229 8.51 -0.94 7.48
CA PHE A 229 8.98 0.39 7.08
C PHE A 229 9.55 0.39 5.66
N ARG A 230 10.31 -0.65 5.28
CA ARG A 230 10.88 -0.77 3.93
C ARG A 230 9.77 -0.82 2.85
N TYR A 231 8.67 -1.55 3.12
CA TYR A 231 7.49 -1.53 2.24
C TYR A 231 6.94 -0.11 2.09
N ARG A 232 6.66 0.55 3.23
CA ARG A 232 6.13 1.92 3.21
C ARG A 232 7.04 2.88 2.44
N LEU A 233 8.34 2.82 2.69
CA LEU A 233 9.33 3.68 2.05
C LEU A 233 9.31 3.51 0.52
N HIS A 234 9.36 2.28 0.03
CA HIS A 234 9.40 2.01 -1.41
C HIS A 234 8.07 2.25 -2.14
N GLN A 235 6.97 2.39 -1.42
CA GLN A 235 5.68 2.84 -1.95
C GLN A 235 5.46 4.36 -1.80
N THR A 236 6.50 5.11 -1.52
CA THR A 236 6.50 6.58 -1.58
C THR A 236 6.95 7.05 -2.96
N ALA A 237 6.23 7.99 -3.56
CA ALA A 237 6.64 8.61 -4.82
C ALA A 237 7.91 9.47 -4.62
N PRO A 238 8.71 9.75 -5.67
CA PRO A 238 9.80 10.71 -5.60
C PRO A 238 9.34 12.06 -5.03
N GLY A 239 10.19 12.71 -4.24
CA GLY A 239 9.85 13.93 -3.51
C GLY A 239 9.05 13.70 -2.22
N PHE A 240 8.68 12.46 -1.89
CA PHE A 240 8.05 11.99 -0.65
C PHE A 240 6.63 12.48 -0.35
N ALA A 241 6.10 13.48 -1.06
CA ALA A 241 4.78 14.06 -0.76
C ALA A 241 3.61 13.13 -1.12
N PHE A 242 3.81 12.20 -2.05
CA PHE A 242 2.76 11.31 -2.55
C PHE A 242 3.10 9.83 -2.33
N ASN A 243 2.07 9.01 -2.33
CA ASN A 243 2.16 7.56 -2.21
C ASN A 243 1.74 6.89 -3.51
N VAL A 244 2.31 5.73 -3.80
CA VAL A 244 1.78 4.82 -4.82
C VAL A 244 0.36 4.41 -4.43
N ASP A 245 -0.55 4.44 -5.38
CA ASP A 245 -1.99 4.30 -5.16
C ASP A 245 -2.55 2.88 -5.42
N HIS A 246 -1.75 1.83 -5.20
CA HIS A 246 -2.26 0.45 -5.21
C HIS A 246 -3.26 0.21 -4.07
N GLY A 247 -4.34 -0.51 -4.37
CA GLY A 247 -5.42 -0.76 -3.43
C GLY A 247 -6.30 0.47 -3.19
N ASP A 248 -7.15 0.43 -2.16
CA ASP A 248 -8.03 1.55 -1.84
C ASP A 248 -7.22 2.77 -1.37
N CYS A 249 -6.98 3.69 -2.29
CA CYS A 249 -6.25 4.93 -2.07
C CYS A 249 -7.14 6.13 -2.45
N HIS A 250 -7.80 6.71 -1.48
CA HIS A 250 -8.68 7.87 -1.70
C HIS A 250 -7.91 9.19 -1.86
N ASP A 251 -6.67 9.25 -1.38
CA ASP A 251 -5.80 10.40 -1.52
C ASP A 251 -4.33 9.95 -1.51
N ARG A 252 -3.60 10.21 -2.57
CA ARG A 252 -2.17 9.89 -2.71
C ARG A 252 -1.28 10.56 -1.66
N ARG A 253 -1.77 11.59 -0.94
CA ARG A 253 -1.05 12.25 0.16
C ARG A 253 -1.27 11.56 1.51
N SER A 254 -2.34 10.78 1.66
CA SER A 254 -2.77 10.19 2.93
C SER A 254 -2.01 8.92 3.31
N GLY A 255 -0.71 8.96 3.45
CA GLY A 255 0.08 7.77 3.75
C GLY A 255 1.13 7.93 4.83
N HIS A 256 1.27 9.10 5.46
CA HIS A 256 2.31 9.36 6.44
C HIS A 256 1.81 9.18 7.88
N SER A 257 2.63 8.56 8.72
CA SER A 257 2.49 8.49 10.17
C SER A 257 3.85 8.74 10.82
N ALA A 258 4.09 9.98 11.23
CA ALA A 258 5.38 10.34 11.85
C ALA A 258 5.62 9.55 13.14
N GLY A 259 4.58 9.35 13.96
CA GLY A 259 4.68 8.54 15.17
C GLY A 259 5.15 7.12 14.89
N LEU A 260 4.52 6.43 13.92
CA LEU A 260 4.93 5.07 13.56
C LEU A 260 6.36 5.01 13.01
N TYR A 261 6.77 6.00 12.21
CA TYR A 261 8.15 6.06 11.72
C TYR A 261 9.13 6.17 12.87
N TYR A 262 8.89 7.05 13.85
CA TYR A 262 9.71 7.17 15.05
C TYR A 262 9.72 5.88 15.88
N ARG A 263 8.57 5.20 16.02
CA ARG A 263 8.53 3.95 16.78
C ARG A 263 9.36 2.84 16.14
N LEU A 264 9.26 2.70 14.81
CA LEU A 264 10.05 1.71 14.06
C LEU A 264 11.54 2.08 14.04
N ALA A 265 11.85 3.38 13.94
CA ALA A 265 13.22 3.90 14.06
C ALA A 265 13.83 3.54 15.42
N ALA A 266 13.13 3.82 16.51
CA ALA A 266 13.58 3.54 17.87
C ALA A 266 13.71 2.03 18.14
N GLN A 267 12.76 1.21 17.65
CA GLN A 267 12.76 -0.23 17.89
C GLN A 267 13.87 -0.96 17.15
N TYR A 268 14.14 -0.56 15.90
CA TYR A 268 15.01 -1.31 15.00
C TYR A 268 16.26 -0.54 14.57
N ALA A 269 16.50 0.62 15.17
CA ALA A 269 17.62 1.51 14.82
C ALA A 269 17.68 1.80 13.31
N ILE A 270 16.54 2.22 12.72
CA ILE A 270 16.41 2.52 11.28
C ILE A 270 16.55 4.03 11.04
N PRO A 271 17.72 4.51 10.54
CA PRO A 271 17.96 5.93 10.33
C PRO A 271 17.01 6.57 9.30
N GLU A 272 16.62 5.82 8.27
CA GLU A 272 15.71 6.28 7.23
C GLU A 272 14.28 6.47 7.78
N ALA A 273 13.87 5.67 8.78
CA ALA A 273 12.58 5.85 9.44
C ALA A 273 12.57 7.09 10.32
N GLN A 274 13.68 7.36 11.03
CA GLN A 274 13.86 8.61 11.79
C GLN A 274 13.77 9.82 10.85
N TRP A 275 14.49 9.79 9.74
CA TRP A 275 14.49 10.86 8.75
C TRP A 275 13.09 11.08 8.13
N MET A 276 12.38 10.01 7.77
CA MET A 276 11.00 10.09 7.28
C MET A 276 10.03 10.65 8.33
N GLY A 277 10.25 10.34 9.61
CA GLY A 277 9.50 10.90 10.72
C GLY A 277 9.68 12.41 10.81
N ASP A 278 10.93 12.89 10.74
CA ASP A 278 11.28 14.31 10.79
C ASP A 278 10.66 15.06 9.58
N LEU A 279 10.81 14.51 8.38
CA LEU A 279 10.21 15.08 7.16
C LEU A 279 8.67 15.11 7.24
N ALA A 280 8.05 14.01 7.64
CA ALA A 280 6.60 13.91 7.72
C ALA A 280 6.04 14.89 8.76
N SER A 281 6.61 14.94 9.96
CA SER A 281 6.15 15.82 11.01
C SER A 281 6.39 17.30 10.70
N GLY A 282 7.53 17.64 10.07
CA GLY A 282 7.90 19.01 9.77
C GLY A 282 7.22 19.58 8.52
N GLU A 283 7.04 18.77 7.47
CA GLU A 283 6.70 19.31 6.15
C GLU A 283 5.45 18.68 5.50
N LEU A 284 5.12 17.40 5.78
CA LEU A 284 4.12 16.69 4.98
C LEU A 284 2.75 16.58 5.64
N LEU A 285 2.67 16.31 6.95
CA LEU A 285 1.38 16.03 7.61
C LEU A 285 0.44 17.22 7.67
N TRP A 286 0.94 18.44 7.81
CA TRP A 286 0.09 19.63 7.85
C TRP A 286 -0.55 19.97 6.51
N PRO A 287 0.19 19.99 5.38
CA PRO A 287 -0.41 20.08 4.05
C PRO A 287 -1.36 18.92 3.77
N GLU A 288 -1.00 17.68 4.13
CA GLU A 288 -1.88 16.52 4.00
C GLU A 288 -3.21 16.74 4.74
N ALA A 289 -3.18 17.11 6.01
CA ALA A 289 -4.38 17.35 6.80
C ALA A 289 -5.25 18.51 6.28
N ALA A 290 -4.63 19.55 5.68
CA ALA A 290 -5.32 20.70 5.13
C ALA A 290 -5.93 20.43 3.74
N GLU A 291 -5.23 19.66 2.90
CA GLU A 291 -5.53 19.48 1.49
C GLU A 291 -6.21 18.14 1.16
N SER A 292 -6.24 17.19 2.11
CA SER A 292 -6.88 15.90 1.91
C SER A 292 -8.35 16.03 1.54
N GLY A 293 -8.77 15.30 0.52
CA GLY A 293 -10.17 15.19 0.11
C GLY A 293 -11.05 14.46 1.12
N VAL A 294 -10.44 13.78 2.11
CA VAL A 294 -11.13 13.03 3.16
C VAL A 294 -11.35 13.94 4.37
N ARG A 295 -12.59 14.27 4.62
CA ARG A 295 -12.94 15.15 5.75
C ARG A 295 -13.88 14.44 6.74
N PRO A 296 -13.62 14.52 8.05
CA PRO A 296 -12.40 15.06 8.67
C PRO A 296 -11.19 14.25 8.23
N GLY A 297 -10.12 14.90 7.82
CA GLY A 297 -8.90 14.26 7.35
C GLY A 297 -8.30 13.33 8.39
N ILE A 298 -7.30 12.57 8.00
CA ILE A 298 -6.50 11.77 8.92
C ILE A 298 -5.72 12.76 9.79
N LEU A 299 -6.10 12.85 11.06
CA LEU A 299 -5.45 13.78 11.98
C LEU A 299 -4.08 13.26 12.37
N PRO A 300 -3.06 14.13 12.43
CA PRO A 300 -1.78 13.79 13.03
C PRO A 300 -1.95 13.29 14.47
N GLU A 301 -1.32 12.16 14.79
CA GLU A 301 -1.35 11.55 16.11
C GLU A 301 -0.16 12.04 16.94
N ALA A 302 -0.16 13.33 17.29
CA ALA A 302 0.98 14.01 17.91
C ALA A 302 1.38 13.41 19.27
N TYR A 303 0.45 12.77 20.00
CA TYR A 303 0.78 12.05 21.22
C TYR A 303 1.72 10.84 20.94
N LEU A 304 1.53 10.14 19.82
CA LEU A 304 2.43 9.07 19.40
C LEU A 304 3.79 9.62 18.95
N GLU A 305 3.78 10.73 18.20
CA GLU A 305 5.02 11.40 17.81
C GLU A 305 5.86 11.76 19.05
N TYR A 306 5.22 12.33 20.07
CA TYR A 306 5.89 12.70 21.31
C TYR A 306 6.39 11.48 22.11
N LEU A 307 5.57 10.44 22.25
CA LEU A 307 5.91 9.25 23.06
C LEU A 307 6.92 8.34 22.36
N TRP A 308 6.91 8.26 21.04
CA TRP A 308 7.70 7.30 20.27
C TRP A 308 9.00 7.86 19.68
N TYR A 309 9.16 9.18 19.66
CA TYR A 309 10.41 9.80 19.20
C TYR A 309 11.56 9.45 20.15
N ASP A 310 12.66 8.91 19.59
CA ASP A 310 13.91 8.69 20.29
C ASP A 310 15.03 9.55 19.68
N PRO A 311 15.49 10.59 20.39
CA PRO A 311 16.53 11.49 19.86
C PRO A 311 17.92 10.84 19.74
N SER A 312 18.11 9.61 20.24
CA SER A 312 19.36 8.87 20.09
C SER A 312 19.52 8.20 18.71
N VAL A 313 18.42 8.02 17.97
CA VAL A 313 18.46 7.43 16.64
C VAL A 313 18.88 8.50 15.62
N PRO A 314 19.98 8.30 14.87
CA PRO A 314 20.38 9.24 13.83
C PRO A 314 19.40 9.22 12.66
N ALA A 315 19.17 10.37 12.04
CA ALA A 315 18.38 10.48 10.82
C ALA A 315 19.28 10.37 9.57
N ALA A 316 18.90 9.55 8.60
CA ALA A 316 19.59 9.45 7.32
C ALA A 316 18.60 9.33 6.16
N ARG A 317 18.84 10.09 5.09
CA ARG A 317 18.03 10.02 3.87
C ARG A 317 18.17 8.64 3.21
N PRO A 318 17.09 8.05 2.67
CA PRO A 318 17.16 6.76 1.99
C PRO A 318 18.02 6.83 0.71
N THR A 319 18.76 5.74 0.46
CA THR A 319 19.64 5.61 -0.72
C THR A 319 19.28 4.44 -1.62
N GLY A 320 18.78 3.33 -1.07
CA GLY A 320 18.37 2.15 -1.84
C GLY A 320 17.22 2.49 -2.81
N THR A 321 17.39 2.15 -4.09
CA THR A 321 16.47 2.55 -5.14
C THR A 321 15.54 1.44 -5.62
N ARG A 322 15.73 0.21 -5.12
CA ARG A 322 14.99 -0.97 -5.56
C ARG A 322 14.54 -1.84 -4.41
N ALA A 323 13.34 -2.39 -4.54
CA ALA A 323 12.80 -3.36 -3.60
C ALA A 323 11.91 -4.38 -4.30
N PHE A 324 11.91 -5.58 -3.75
CA PHE A 324 10.94 -6.61 -4.08
C PHE A 324 10.32 -7.17 -2.80
N PHE A 325 9.01 -7.34 -2.83
CA PHE A 325 8.20 -7.89 -1.75
C PHE A 325 7.50 -9.14 -2.28
N PRO A 326 8.07 -10.33 -2.01
CA PRO A 326 7.62 -11.59 -2.62
C PRO A 326 6.16 -11.93 -2.33
N ASP A 327 5.67 -11.61 -1.14
CA ASP A 327 4.30 -11.96 -0.75
C ASP A 327 3.25 -11.25 -1.62
N LEU A 328 3.44 -9.97 -1.90
CA LEU A 328 2.59 -9.21 -2.80
C LEU A 328 3.02 -9.31 -4.27
N GLY A 329 4.13 -10.00 -4.57
CA GLY A 329 4.72 -9.91 -5.90
C GLY A 329 4.90 -8.44 -6.31
N LEU A 330 5.40 -7.61 -5.40
CA LEU A 330 5.49 -6.16 -5.59
C LEU A 330 6.94 -5.74 -5.81
N LEU A 331 7.22 -5.28 -7.03
CA LEU A 331 8.50 -4.70 -7.41
C LEU A 331 8.37 -3.18 -7.42
N ALA A 332 9.29 -2.49 -6.72
CA ALA A 332 9.46 -1.05 -6.80
C ALA A 332 10.88 -0.73 -7.27
N ALA A 333 11.00 0.11 -8.30
CA ALA A 333 12.29 0.56 -8.82
C ALA A 333 12.23 2.05 -9.17
N ARG A 334 13.31 2.77 -8.86
CA ARG A 334 13.41 4.21 -9.09
C ARG A 334 14.80 4.63 -9.54
N THR A 335 14.92 5.78 -10.19
CA THR A 335 16.20 6.38 -10.55
C THR A 335 16.83 7.16 -9.41
N GLY A 336 16.06 7.57 -8.43
CA GLY A 336 16.45 8.34 -7.26
C GLY A 336 15.28 8.66 -6.36
N TRP A 337 15.49 9.55 -5.39
CA TRP A 337 14.48 9.98 -4.41
C TRP A 337 14.05 11.44 -4.59
N ASP A 338 14.73 12.21 -5.44
CA ASP A 338 14.41 13.61 -5.71
C ASP A 338 13.16 13.76 -6.57
N ASP A 339 12.58 14.95 -6.61
CA ASP A 339 11.31 15.25 -7.28
C ASP A 339 11.31 14.90 -8.78
N ASP A 340 12.46 15.01 -9.44
CA ASP A 340 12.63 14.71 -10.86
C ASP A 340 12.85 13.23 -11.17
N ALA A 341 13.03 12.40 -10.14
CA ALA A 341 13.26 10.97 -10.31
C ALA A 341 12.04 10.26 -10.92
N THR A 342 12.31 9.08 -11.48
CA THR A 342 11.30 8.19 -12.04
C THR A 342 11.12 6.98 -11.14
N LEU A 343 9.86 6.56 -10.91
CA LEU A 343 9.48 5.38 -10.15
C LEU A 343 8.54 4.51 -10.98
N VAL A 344 8.76 3.20 -10.94
CA VAL A 344 7.75 2.19 -11.27
C VAL A 344 7.43 1.35 -10.04
N SER A 345 6.14 1.06 -9.84
CA SER A 345 5.67 0.05 -8.89
C SER A 345 4.80 -0.95 -9.66
N PHE A 346 5.17 -2.23 -9.60
CA PHE A 346 4.55 -3.32 -10.36
C PHE A 346 4.16 -4.44 -9.43
N LYS A 347 2.90 -4.87 -9.46
CA LYS A 347 2.33 -5.83 -8.51
C LYS A 347 1.72 -7.02 -9.23
N ALA A 348 1.96 -8.24 -8.73
CA ALA A 348 1.28 -9.45 -9.19
C ALA A 348 1.21 -10.51 -8.10
N SER A 349 0.05 -10.59 -7.45
CA SER A 349 -0.28 -11.58 -6.43
C SER A 349 -1.76 -11.90 -6.45
N PRO A 350 -2.21 -13.00 -5.85
CA PRO A 350 -3.62 -13.17 -5.51
C PRO A 350 -4.05 -12.15 -4.45
N GLY A 351 -5.35 -12.02 -4.24
CA GLY A 351 -5.89 -11.07 -3.26
C GLY A 351 -5.36 -11.28 -1.85
N GLY A 352 -4.80 -10.22 -1.27
CA GLY A 352 -4.22 -10.26 0.07
C GLY A 352 -2.75 -10.70 0.15
N GLY A 353 -2.14 -11.04 -0.99
CA GLY A 353 -0.81 -11.64 -1.03
C GLY A 353 -0.86 -13.16 -0.92
N HIS A 354 0.26 -13.82 -1.16
CA HIS A 354 0.34 -15.29 -1.19
C HIS A 354 0.03 -15.89 0.17
N ARG A 355 0.60 -15.34 1.25
CA ARG A 355 0.44 -15.89 2.59
C ARG A 355 -1.01 -15.81 3.10
N ALA A 356 -1.63 -14.65 2.91
CA ALA A 356 -3.04 -14.45 3.28
C ALA A 356 -3.97 -15.35 2.44
N TRP A 357 -3.73 -15.44 1.13
CA TRP A 357 -4.49 -16.27 0.21
C TRP A 357 -4.46 -17.76 0.60
N GLU A 358 -3.27 -18.33 0.79
CA GLU A 358 -3.08 -19.73 1.15
C GLU A 358 -3.65 -20.04 2.54
N THR A 359 -3.42 -19.15 3.51
CA THR A 359 -3.90 -19.36 4.89
C THR A 359 -5.41 -19.26 4.98
N ALA A 360 -6.03 -18.29 4.31
CA ALA A 360 -7.48 -18.15 4.27
C ALA A 360 -8.13 -19.36 3.56
N GLY A 361 -7.47 -19.90 2.52
CA GLY A 361 -7.90 -21.15 1.87
C GLY A 361 -7.92 -22.34 2.86
N LYS A 362 -6.87 -22.50 3.66
CA LYS A 362 -6.80 -23.51 4.70
C LYS A 362 -7.90 -23.31 5.76
N HIS A 363 -8.07 -22.09 6.25
CA HIS A 363 -9.12 -21.76 7.21
C HIS A 363 -10.52 -22.11 6.69
N ARG A 364 -10.78 -21.85 5.40
CA ARG A 364 -12.06 -22.18 4.77
C ARG A 364 -12.32 -23.70 4.75
N VAL A 365 -11.31 -24.48 4.37
CA VAL A 365 -11.42 -25.95 4.25
C VAL A 365 -11.48 -26.61 5.62
N GLU A 366 -10.59 -26.25 6.54
CA GLU A 366 -10.40 -26.92 7.82
C GLU A 366 -11.41 -26.49 8.89
N LYS A 367 -11.80 -25.21 8.89
CA LYS A 367 -12.60 -24.60 9.95
C LYS A 367 -13.95 -24.05 9.49
N GLY A 368 -14.19 -23.95 8.16
CA GLY A 368 -15.36 -23.27 7.63
C GLY A 368 -15.36 -21.75 7.88
N TRP A 369 -14.17 -21.16 8.07
CA TRP A 369 -13.99 -19.74 8.35
C TRP A 369 -13.84 -18.92 7.07
N ASP A 370 -14.31 -17.65 7.12
CA ASP A 370 -14.10 -16.63 6.08
C ASP A 370 -13.20 -15.53 6.64
N THR A 371 -11.88 -15.72 6.53
CA THR A 371 -10.86 -14.86 7.11
C THR A 371 -10.20 -13.92 6.12
N LEU A 372 -10.41 -14.13 4.81
CA LEU A 372 -9.87 -13.26 3.78
C LEU A 372 -10.85 -12.11 3.50
N ASN A 373 -10.66 -11.01 4.18
CA ASN A 373 -11.41 -9.78 3.91
C ASN A 373 -10.70 -8.96 2.82
N GLN A 374 -11.34 -8.78 1.68
CA GLN A 374 -10.78 -8.15 0.48
C GLN A 374 -11.45 -6.81 0.16
N GLY A 375 -12.01 -6.17 1.16
CA GLY A 375 -12.69 -4.88 0.99
C GLY A 375 -11.80 -3.78 0.38
N HIS A 376 -10.47 -3.86 0.58
CA HIS A 376 -9.52 -2.86 0.08
C HIS A 376 -8.59 -3.38 -1.02
N HIS A 377 -8.84 -4.60 -1.52
CA HIS A 377 -8.07 -5.18 -2.62
C HIS A 377 -8.71 -4.84 -3.96
N HIS A 378 -7.88 -4.77 -4.99
CA HIS A 378 -8.30 -4.48 -6.36
C HIS A 378 -7.98 -5.65 -7.30
N PRO A 379 -8.69 -5.82 -8.42
CA PRO A 379 -8.35 -6.79 -9.46
C PRO A 379 -7.19 -6.25 -10.33
N ASP A 380 -6.03 -6.05 -9.70
CA ASP A 380 -4.88 -5.30 -10.20
C ASP A 380 -3.59 -6.14 -10.37
N SER A 381 -3.68 -7.48 -10.28
CA SER A 381 -2.50 -8.35 -10.50
C SER A 381 -1.94 -8.20 -11.91
N GLY A 382 -0.68 -7.78 -12.03
CA GLY A 382 -0.03 -7.42 -13.30
C GLY A 382 -0.17 -5.94 -13.67
N SER A 383 -0.81 -5.12 -12.83
CA SER A 383 -0.85 -3.67 -13.01
C SER A 383 0.42 -3.00 -12.48
N PHE A 384 0.64 -1.78 -12.96
CA PHE A 384 1.77 -0.95 -12.55
C PHE A 384 1.35 0.51 -12.42
N VAL A 385 2.10 1.24 -11.59
CA VAL A 385 2.04 2.71 -11.46
C VAL A 385 3.38 3.26 -11.93
N PHE A 386 3.34 4.36 -12.69
CA PHE A 386 4.53 5.01 -13.22
C PHE A 386 4.52 6.50 -12.90
N VAL A 387 5.53 6.94 -12.16
CA VAL A 387 5.69 8.34 -11.71
C VAL A 387 7.00 8.88 -12.25
N SER A 388 7.00 10.08 -12.78
CA SER A 388 8.22 10.77 -13.22
C SER A 388 8.05 12.27 -13.16
N GLN A 389 9.12 12.99 -12.83
CA GLN A 389 9.14 14.46 -12.79
C GLN A 389 8.03 15.02 -11.87
N GLY A 390 7.84 14.39 -10.71
CA GLY A 390 6.85 14.80 -9.69
C GLY A 390 5.38 14.49 -10.05
N ALA A 391 5.09 13.76 -11.15
CA ALA A 391 3.72 13.48 -11.57
C ALA A 391 3.47 12.01 -11.90
N PHE A 392 2.24 11.55 -11.66
CA PHE A 392 1.75 10.25 -12.06
C PHE A 392 1.41 10.27 -13.55
N LEU A 393 2.05 9.39 -14.32
CA LEU A 393 1.91 9.27 -15.76
C LEU A 393 1.19 7.97 -16.17
N ALA A 394 1.28 6.92 -15.35
CA ALA A 394 0.35 5.80 -15.36
C ALA A 394 -0.19 5.63 -13.95
N VAL A 395 -1.50 5.51 -13.81
CA VAL A 395 -2.21 5.64 -12.53
C VAL A 395 -3.01 4.37 -12.20
N ASP A 396 -3.41 4.24 -10.94
CA ASP A 396 -4.42 3.29 -10.46
C ASP A 396 -5.78 3.98 -10.29
N GLU A 397 -6.87 3.22 -10.06
CA GLU A 397 -8.22 3.81 -9.96
C GLU A 397 -8.43 4.63 -8.67
N GLY A 398 -7.71 4.33 -7.60
CA GLY A 398 -7.91 4.94 -6.30
C GLY A 398 -8.88 4.15 -5.42
N TYR A 399 -9.97 4.73 -4.93
CA TYR A 399 -10.91 4.08 -4.02
C TYR A 399 -12.28 3.86 -4.68
N SER A 400 -12.71 2.61 -4.83
CA SER A 400 -13.98 2.28 -5.49
C SER A 400 -14.75 1.17 -4.75
N ASN A 401 -16.09 1.25 -4.75
CA ASN A 401 -16.97 0.17 -4.33
C ASN A 401 -17.20 -0.88 -5.45
N ARG A 402 -16.92 -0.51 -6.70
CA ARG A 402 -17.11 -1.37 -7.88
C ARG A 402 -15.80 -1.49 -8.63
N LYS A 403 -14.93 -2.34 -8.09
CA LYS A 403 -13.55 -2.53 -8.53
C LYS A 403 -13.50 -3.40 -9.77
N ARG A 404 -12.83 -2.92 -10.83
CA ARG A 404 -12.75 -3.58 -12.12
C ARG A 404 -11.33 -3.62 -12.65
N ALA A 405 -10.93 -4.74 -13.24
CA ALA A 405 -9.65 -4.84 -13.96
C ALA A 405 -9.53 -3.78 -15.07
N ALA A 406 -10.65 -3.35 -15.64
CA ALA A 406 -10.72 -2.28 -16.65
C ALA A 406 -10.24 -0.91 -16.13
N HIS A 407 -10.12 -0.71 -14.83
CA HIS A 407 -9.65 0.54 -14.20
C HIS A 407 -8.15 0.51 -13.87
N HIS A 408 -7.45 -0.57 -14.26
CA HIS A 408 -6.03 -0.78 -14.00
C HIS A 408 -5.23 -0.91 -15.29
N ASN A 409 -3.90 -0.88 -15.20
CA ASN A 409 -2.99 -1.01 -16.34
C ASN A 409 -2.77 -2.48 -16.69
N LEU A 410 -3.79 -3.12 -17.28
CA LEU A 410 -3.89 -4.56 -17.50
C LEU A 410 -4.22 -4.93 -18.96
N LEU A 411 -4.45 -6.23 -19.21
CA LEU A 411 -5.10 -6.72 -20.43
C LEU A 411 -6.55 -7.13 -20.11
N LEU A 412 -7.44 -6.89 -21.06
CA LEU A 412 -8.78 -7.51 -21.08
C LEU A 412 -8.85 -8.56 -22.19
N VAL A 413 -9.69 -9.56 -21.96
CA VAL A 413 -9.96 -10.65 -22.91
C VAL A 413 -11.43 -10.63 -23.28
N ASP A 414 -11.76 -10.40 -24.56
CA ASP A 414 -13.14 -10.14 -25.03
C ASP A 414 -13.87 -9.06 -24.19
N GLY A 415 -13.11 -8.02 -23.75
CA GLY A 415 -13.61 -6.93 -22.91
C GLY A 415 -13.81 -7.28 -21.43
N GLN A 416 -13.47 -8.49 -21.01
CA GLN A 416 -13.61 -8.98 -19.63
C GLN A 416 -12.27 -8.98 -18.90
N GLY A 417 -12.31 -8.69 -17.60
CA GLY A 417 -11.16 -8.75 -16.69
C GLY A 417 -11.15 -10.03 -15.84
N TYR A 418 -11.01 -9.87 -14.54
CA TYR A 418 -10.88 -11.02 -13.63
C TYR A 418 -12.22 -11.71 -13.33
N ALA A 419 -12.13 -12.97 -12.89
CA ALA A 419 -13.30 -13.84 -12.68
C ALA A 419 -14.29 -13.28 -11.64
N ASP A 420 -13.82 -12.50 -10.68
CA ASP A 420 -14.65 -11.97 -9.62
C ASP A 420 -14.32 -10.48 -9.39
N GLU A 421 -14.98 -9.62 -10.11
CA GLU A 421 -14.81 -8.18 -10.09
C GLU A 421 -16.16 -7.44 -10.09
N ASP A 422 -16.15 -6.10 -10.23
CA ASP A 422 -17.33 -5.22 -10.26
C ASP A 422 -18.14 -5.26 -8.95
N ARG A 423 -17.44 -5.44 -7.83
CA ARG A 423 -18.02 -5.47 -6.47
C ARG A 423 -17.02 -4.93 -5.43
N TYR A 424 -17.48 -4.75 -4.20
CA TYR A 424 -16.65 -4.27 -3.10
C TYR A 424 -15.59 -5.30 -2.67
N HIS A 425 -16.00 -6.56 -2.47
CA HIS A 425 -15.10 -7.67 -2.17
C HIS A 425 -14.78 -8.46 -3.44
N VAL A 426 -13.67 -8.19 -4.06
CA VAL A 426 -13.14 -8.93 -5.23
C VAL A 426 -12.47 -10.25 -4.81
N TYR A 427 -12.13 -11.13 -5.75
CA TYR A 427 -11.48 -12.44 -5.55
C TYR A 427 -12.29 -13.48 -4.75
N ARG A 428 -13.53 -13.19 -4.39
CA ARG A 428 -14.31 -14.00 -3.46
C ARG A 428 -14.65 -15.38 -4.00
N ASP A 429 -14.93 -15.45 -5.29
CA ASP A 429 -15.35 -16.66 -6.01
C ASP A 429 -14.20 -17.30 -6.81
N ILE A 430 -12.97 -16.79 -6.67
CA ILE A 430 -11.78 -17.40 -7.27
C ILE A 430 -11.29 -18.54 -6.35
N PRO A 431 -11.15 -19.79 -6.85
CA PRO A 431 -10.58 -20.89 -6.07
C PRO A 431 -9.18 -20.57 -5.58
N PHE A 432 -8.84 -20.97 -4.33
CA PHE A 432 -7.55 -20.68 -3.71
C PHE A 432 -6.34 -21.33 -4.40
N GLU A 433 -6.57 -22.37 -5.20
CA GLU A 433 -5.54 -23.01 -6.03
C GLU A 433 -5.11 -22.13 -7.20
N ARG A 434 -5.94 -21.14 -7.58
CA ARG A 434 -5.65 -20.20 -8.68
C ARG A 434 -4.91 -19.00 -8.12
N GLN A 435 -3.72 -18.76 -8.62
CA GLN A 435 -2.84 -17.71 -8.12
C GLN A 435 -2.13 -16.98 -9.26
N ALA A 436 -2.00 -15.66 -9.14
CA ALA A 436 -1.03 -14.89 -9.89
C ALA A 436 0.35 -15.05 -9.21
N ARG A 437 1.43 -15.07 -10.00
CA ARG A 437 2.81 -15.23 -9.50
C ARG A 437 3.77 -14.34 -10.26
N GLN A 438 4.85 -13.97 -9.60
CA GLN A 438 6.00 -13.39 -10.31
C GLN A 438 7.16 -14.38 -10.37
N ARG A 439 7.88 -14.36 -11.48
CA ARG A 439 9.11 -15.11 -11.71
C ARG A 439 10.17 -14.26 -12.39
N ASP A 440 11.37 -14.77 -12.45
CA ASP A 440 12.49 -14.15 -13.14
C ASP A 440 12.77 -12.72 -12.62
N VAL A 441 12.78 -12.58 -11.31
CA VAL A 441 12.92 -11.28 -10.66
C VAL A 441 14.39 -10.89 -10.60
N LEU A 442 14.72 -9.72 -11.15
CA LEU A 442 15.99 -9.01 -10.98
C LEU A 442 15.71 -7.70 -10.27
N VAL A 443 16.21 -7.55 -9.06
CA VAL A 443 16.11 -6.32 -8.26
C VAL A 443 17.44 -6.12 -7.54
N SER A 444 18.32 -5.33 -8.16
CA SER A 444 19.64 -5.04 -7.62
C SER A 444 20.05 -3.61 -7.96
N ASP A 445 20.48 -2.85 -6.96
CA ASP A 445 21.01 -1.50 -7.17
C ASP A 445 22.31 -1.52 -7.98
N ASP A 446 23.13 -2.58 -7.88
CA ASP A 446 24.38 -2.72 -8.60
C ASP A 446 24.22 -2.85 -10.12
N CYS A 447 23.12 -3.50 -10.56
CA CYS A 447 22.80 -3.62 -11.97
C CYS A 447 22.19 -2.36 -12.56
N GLY A 448 21.54 -1.55 -11.74
CA GLY A 448 20.75 -0.41 -12.22
C GLY A 448 19.47 -0.78 -12.97
N TRP A 449 19.21 -2.05 -13.23
CA TRP A 449 18.01 -2.57 -13.89
C TRP A 449 17.03 -3.18 -12.89
N ALA A 450 15.74 -3.25 -13.26
CA ALA A 450 14.80 -4.10 -12.58
C ALA A 450 13.97 -4.88 -13.62
N HIS A 451 13.64 -6.13 -13.31
CA HIS A 451 12.90 -7.03 -14.18
C HIS A 451 12.02 -7.96 -13.34
N ALA A 452 10.79 -8.19 -13.81
CA ALA A 452 9.94 -9.27 -13.31
C ALA A 452 8.95 -9.72 -14.38
N THR A 453 8.60 -11.00 -14.37
CA THR A 453 7.52 -11.55 -15.20
C THR A 453 6.36 -11.99 -14.31
N ALA A 454 5.17 -11.44 -14.53
CA ALA A 454 3.93 -11.81 -13.86
C ALA A 454 3.15 -12.83 -14.69
N GLU A 455 2.81 -13.97 -14.09
CA GLU A 455 1.90 -14.98 -14.64
C GLU A 455 0.52 -14.75 -14.03
N ILE A 456 -0.42 -14.24 -14.83
CA ILE A 456 -1.72 -13.75 -14.33
C ILE A 456 -2.94 -14.43 -14.96
N ALA A 457 -2.74 -15.38 -15.87
CA ALA A 457 -3.83 -16.11 -16.56
C ALA A 457 -4.84 -16.74 -15.58
N ALA A 458 -4.36 -17.23 -14.43
CA ALA A 458 -5.19 -17.85 -13.41
C ALA A 458 -6.26 -16.93 -12.79
N MET A 459 -6.14 -15.61 -12.92
CA MET A 459 -7.08 -14.65 -12.36
C MET A 459 -8.30 -14.42 -13.25
N TYR A 460 -8.23 -14.74 -14.54
CA TYR A 460 -9.32 -14.55 -15.50
C TYR A 460 -10.38 -15.65 -15.40
N ASP A 461 -11.59 -15.36 -15.88
CA ASP A 461 -12.67 -16.36 -15.91
C ASP A 461 -12.24 -17.61 -16.72
N PRO A 462 -12.39 -18.83 -16.17
CA PRO A 462 -12.07 -20.07 -16.87
C PRO A 462 -12.80 -20.22 -18.21
N GLY A 463 -14.01 -19.68 -18.36
CA GLY A 463 -14.78 -19.70 -19.59
C GLY A 463 -14.14 -18.94 -20.76
N LEU A 464 -13.18 -18.04 -20.45
CA LEU A 464 -12.38 -17.38 -21.49
C LEU A 464 -11.32 -18.29 -22.09
N GLY A 465 -11.00 -19.42 -21.44
CA GLY A 465 -10.01 -20.39 -21.93
C GLY A 465 -8.59 -19.81 -22.04
N VAL A 466 -8.24 -18.82 -21.20
CA VAL A 466 -6.90 -18.23 -21.17
C VAL A 466 -5.90 -19.25 -20.62
N ARG A 467 -4.93 -19.65 -21.43
CA ARG A 467 -3.87 -20.61 -21.06
C ARG A 467 -2.63 -19.93 -20.54
N ARG A 468 -2.30 -18.78 -21.12
CA ARG A 468 -1.15 -17.94 -20.74
C ARG A 468 -1.56 -16.48 -20.79
N LEU A 469 -1.11 -15.74 -19.82
CA LEU A 469 -1.02 -14.30 -19.86
C LEU A 469 0.16 -13.91 -18.96
N ASP A 470 1.31 -13.69 -19.62
CA ASP A 470 2.56 -13.33 -18.99
C ASP A 470 2.87 -11.88 -19.31
N ARG A 471 3.03 -11.04 -18.29
CA ARG A 471 3.52 -9.68 -18.44
C ARG A 471 4.93 -9.58 -17.89
N THR A 472 5.88 -9.27 -18.75
CA THR A 472 7.24 -8.93 -18.37
C THR A 472 7.41 -7.43 -18.32
N LEU A 473 7.89 -6.93 -17.18
CA LEU A 473 8.22 -5.53 -16.96
C LEU A 473 9.73 -5.39 -16.78
N VAL A 474 10.32 -4.43 -17.52
CA VAL A 474 11.73 -4.02 -17.35
C VAL A 474 11.78 -2.53 -17.10
N PHE A 475 12.48 -2.13 -16.03
CA PHE A 475 12.81 -0.74 -15.72
C PHE A 475 14.30 -0.51 -15.92
N THR A 476 14.64 0.47 -16.76
CA THR A 476 16.04 0.76 -17.12
C THR A 476 16.73 1.65 -16.10
N PRO A 477 18.07 1.71 -16.09
CA PRO A 477 18.83 2.63 -15.22
C PRO A 477 18.43 4.10 -15.40
N SER A 478 18.03 4.50 -16.63
CA SER A 478 17.58 5.88 -16.92
C SER A 478 16.08 6.12 -16.72
N GLY A 479 15.35 5.16 -16.11
CA GLY A 479 13.94 5.33 -15.74
C GLY A 479 12.95 5.07 -16.89
N ARG A 480 13.33 4.31 -17.92
CA ARG A 480 12.43 3.91 -18.99
C ARG A 480 11.79 2.58 -18.68
N LEU A 481 10.57 2.38 -19.16
CA LEU A 481 9.78 1.17 -18.94
C LEU A 481 9.60 0.41 -20.26
N VAL A 482 9.83 -0.89 -20.22
CA VAL A 482 9.49 -1.83 -21.29
C VAL A 482 8.52 -2.87 -20.76
N LEU A 483 7.39 -3.06 -21.46
CA LEU A 483 6.39 -4.09 -21.18
C LEU A 483 6.32 -5.05 -22.35
N LEU A 484 6.41 -6.35 -22.07
CA LEU A 484 6.12 -7.42 -23.02
C LEU A 484 5.00 -8.28 -22.46
N ASP A 485 3.83 -8.25 -23.12
CA ASP A 485 2.71 -9.13 -22.80
C ASP A 485 2.63 -10.26 -23.82
N LEU A 486 2.59 -11.49 -23.31
CA LEU A 486 2.38 -12.70 -24.10
C LEU A 486 1.09 -13.36 -23.65
N ALA A 487 0.13 -13.47 -24.55
CA ALA A 487 -1.18 -14.04 -24.27
C ALA A 487 -1.48 -15.21 -25.20
N GLU A 488 -2.16 -16.24 -24.64
CA GLU A 488 -2.59 -17.45 -25.35
C GLU A 488 -3.91 -17.93 -24.78
N ALA A 489 -4.85 -18.29 -25.66
CA ALA A 489 -6.14 -18.87 -25.29
C ALA A 489 -6.48 -20.08 -26.15
N GLU A 490 -7.46 -20.90 -25.73
CA GLU A 490 -7.94 -22.08 -26.41
C GLU A 490 -8.62 -21.77 -27.74
N ALA A 491 -9.17 -20.56 -27.87
CA ALA A 491 -9.87 -20.09 -29.05
C ALA A 491 -9.46 -18.64 -29.35
N ALA A 492 -9.76 -18.17 -30.57
CA ALA A 492 -9.49 -16.78 -30.95
C ALA A 492 -10.26 -15.79 -30.09
N ARG A 493 -9.54 -14.87 -29.42
CA ARG A 493 -10.02 -13.83 -28.53
C ARG A 493 -9.64 -12.45 -29.03
N GLU A 494 -10.37 -11.45 -28.59
CA GLU A 494 -9.97 -10.05 -28.69
C GLU A 494 -9.15 -9.69 -27.43
N TRP A 495 -7.92 -9.22 -27.61
CA TRP A 495 -7.04 -8.83 -26.53
C TRP A 495 -6.92 -7.31 -26.48
N THR A 496 -7.11 -6.70 -25.31
CA THR A 496 -7.07 -5.26 -25.16
C THR A 496 -6.06 -4.87 -24.07
N PHE A 497 -5.00 -4.18 -24.48
CA PHE A 497 -4.08 -3.51 -23.55
C PHE A 497 -4.69 -2.22 -23.05
N LEU A 498 -4.58 -1.96 -21.75
CA LEU A 498 -5.07 -0.76 -21.08
C LEU A 498 -3.92 0.04 -20.49
N LEU A 499 -4.02 1.38 -20.61
CA LEU A 499 -3.21 2.33 -19.86
C LEU A 499 -4.12 3.40 -19.27
N GLN A 500 -4.09 3.54 -17.96
CA GLN A 500 -4.83 4.56 -17.19
C GLN A 500 -3.97 5.79 -16.99
N THR A 501 -4.53 6.97 -17.25
CA THR A 501 -3.87 8.26 -17.08
C THR A 501 -4.84 9.28 -16.48
N ASP A 502 -4.32 10.34 -15.84
CA ASP A 502 -5.16 11.43 -15.30
C ASP A 502 -5.62 12.42 -16.40
N ARG A 503 -5.09 12.31 -17.62
CA ARG A 503 -5.46 13.14 -18.77
C ARG A 503 -5.40 12.34 -20.07
N PRO A 504 -6.12 12.74 -21.14
CA PRO A 504 -6.06 12.06 -22.43
C PRO A 504 -4.62 12.00 -22.96
N THR A 505 -4.25 10.86 -23.55
CA THR A 505 -2.98 10.74 -24.28
C THR A 505 -3.08 11.39 -25.66
N GLU A 506 -2.05 12.10 -26.09
CA GLU A 506 -1.99 12.84 -27.33
C GLU A 506 -1.30 12.02 -28.45
N PRO A 507 -1.97 11.72 -29.57
CA PRO A 507 -1.34 11.01 -30.69
C PRO A 507 -0.26 11.89 -31.34
N GLN A 508 0.86 11.26 -31.75
CA GLN A 508 1.97 11.89 -32.42
C GLN A 508 2.09 11.40 -33.89
N GLN A 509 2.76 12.20 -34.74
CA GLN A 509 2.91 11.88 -36.18
C GLN A 509 3.69 10.58 -36.45
N ASP A 510 4.58 10.19 -35.51
CA ASP A 510 5.39 8.97 -35.60
C ASP A 510 4.67 7.71 -35.07
N GLY A 511 3.37 7.82 -34.79
CA GLY A 511 2.55 6.74 -34.26
C GLY A 511 2.70 6.52 -32.74
N SER A 512 3.57 7.25 -32.06
CA SER A 512 3.66 7.26 -30.59
C SER A 512 2.54 8.10 -29.98
N ARG A 513 2.44 8.09 -28.66
CA ARG A 513 1.52 8.94 -27.92
C ARG A 513 2.28 9.67 -26.79
N LEU A 514 1.86 10.88 -26.52
CA LEU A 514 2.40 11.66 -25.42
C LEU A 514 1.43 11.62 -24.23
N ILE A 515 1.94 11.26 -23.08
CA ILE A 515 1.25 11.35 -21.79
C ILE A 515 1.72 12.64 -21.13
N ARG A 516 0.78 13.46 -20.62
CA ARG A 516 1.10 14.70 -19.89
C ARG A 516 0.39 14.74 -18.56
N SER A 517 1.09 15.26 -17.54
CA SER A 517 0.51 15.56 -16.24
C SER A 517 1.25 16.78 -15.66
N GLY A 518 0.61 17.94 -15.63
CA GLY A 518 1.30 19.20 -15.28
C GLY A 518 2.44 19.52 -16.26
N ALA A 519 3.64 19.73 -15.72
CA ALA A 519 4.87 19.94 -16.49
C ALA A 519 5.53 18.61 -16.93
N ALA A 520 5.17 17.51 -16.31
CA ALA A 520 5.72 16.20 -16.60
C ALA A 520 5.15 15.60 -17.89
N SER A 521 5.94 14.80 -18.55
CA SER A 521 5.53 14.07 -19.75
C SER A 521 6.25 12.75 -19.91
N ALA A 522 5.63 11.81 -20.64
CA ALA A 522 6.28 10.60 -21.11
C ALA A 522 5.79 10.24 -22.51
N ARG A 523 6.68 9.64 -23.30
CA ARG A 523 6.36 9.10 -24.61
C ARG A 523 6.01 7.62 -24.48
N LEU A 524 4.81 7.27 -24.90
CA LEU A 524 4.34 5.90 -25.05
C LEU A 524 4.51 5.46 -26.50
N ARG A 525 5.16 4.32 -26.73
CA ARG A 525 5.21 3.67 -28.05
C ARG A 525 4.87 2.20 -27.93
N GLN A 526 3.97 1.74 -28.76
CA GLN A 526 3.61 0.34 -28.88
C GLN A 526 4.13 -0.21 -30.23
N PHE A 527 5.03 -1.18 -30.16
CA PHE A 527 5.66 -1.81 -31.33
C PHE A 527 4.90 -3.03 -31.84
N ALA A 528 4.06 -3.60 -31.01
CA ALA A 528 3.17 -4.70 -31.32
C ALA A 528 1.91 -4.62 -30.44
N PRO A 529 0.72 -5.00 -30.96
CA PRO A 529 0.51 -5.37 -32.34
C PRO A 529 0.60 -4.14 -33.27
N ALA A 530 1.05 -4.36 -34.52
CA ALA A 530 1.20 -3.27 -35.49
C ALA A 530 -0.15 -2.77 -36.04
N ASP A 531 -1.16 -3.60 -36.01
CA ASP A 531 -2.53 -3.39 -36.53
C ASP A 531 -3.57 -3.15 -35.41
N GLY A 532 -3.11 -2.95 -34.17
CA GLY A 532 -3.99 -2.71 -33.03
C GLY A 532 -4.84 -1.45 -33.19
N ARG A 533 -6.15 -1.57 -32.93
CA ARG A 533 -7.06 -0.43 -32.90
C ARG A 533 -6.86 0.31 -31.56
N VAL A 534 -6.43 1.56 -31.62
CA VAL A 534 -6.19 2.40 -30.44
C VAL A 534 -7.34 3.40 -30.27
N VAL A 535 -7.96 3.39 -29.09
CA VAL A 535 -9.07 4.28 -28.71
C VAL A 535 -8.83 4.87 -27.32
N GLY A 536 -9.19 6.12 -27.12
CA GLY A 536 -9.27 6.75 -25.79
C GLY A 536 -10.70 6.64 -25.25
N GLU A 537 -10.82 6.33 -23.98
CA GLU A 537 -12.08 6.29 -23.24
C GLU A 537 -11.97 7.13 -21.98
N VAL A 538 -13.08 7.67 -21.50
CA VAL A 538 -13.16 8.43 -20.25
C VAL A 538 -14.14 7.74 -19.33
N THR A 539 -13.70 7.46 -18.09
CA THR A 539 -14.52 6.78 -17.08
C THR A 539 -14.49 7.58 -15.79
N GLU A 540 -15.67 7.81 -15.22
CA GLU A 540 -15.79 8.34 -13.86
C GLU A 540 -15.80 7.18 -12.86
N VAL A 541 -14.87 7.20 -11.90
CA VAL A 541 -14.78 6.23 -10.81
C VAL A 541 -15.01 6.91 -9.46
N GLU A 542 -15.51 6.16 -8.51
CA GLU A 542 -15.67 6.67 -7.14
C GLU A 542 -14.29 6.88 -6.50
N ALA A 543 -14.08 8.02 -5.83
CA ALA A 543 -12.81 8.32 -5.16
C ALA A 543 -12.91 8.24 -3.62
N ASN A 544 -14.11 8.27 -3.06
CA ASN A 544 -14.35 8.10 -1.63
C ASN A 544 -15.76 7.54 -1.37
N PRO A 545 -16.00 6.25 -1.61
CA PRO A 545 -17.32 5.64 -1.48
C PRO A 545 -17.74 5.37 -0.03
N THR A 546 -16.83 5.45 0.93
CA THR A 546 -17.11 5.16 2.35
C THR A 546 -17.91 6.27 3.02
N SER A 547 -18.02 7.44 2.41
CA SER A 547 -18.89 8.50 2.93
C SER A 547 -20.36 8.10 2.84
N SER A 548 -21.04 8.05 3.98
CA SER A 548 -22.50 7.90 4.06
C SER A 548 -23.23 9.17 3.59
N THR A 549 -22.52 10.28 3.46
CA THR A 549 -23.05 11.58 3.06
C THR A 549 -22.80 11.75 1.56
N PRO A 550 -23.85 11.77 0.71
CA PRO A 550 -23.68 11.87 -0.75
C PRO A 550 -22.81 13.06 -1.19
N GLU A 551 -22.90 14.18 -0.48
CA GLU A 551 -22.14 15.40 -0.77
C GLU A 551 -20.64 15.28 -0.53
N LEU A 552 -20.20 14.25 0.22
CA LEU A 552 -18.80 13.94 0.49
C LEU A 552 -18.26 12.82 -0.42
N ARG A 553 -19.12 12.26 -1.29
CA ARG A 553 -18.66 11.30 -2.31
C ARG A 553 -17.91 12.06 -3.39
N LEU A 554 -16.67 11.66 -3.60
CA LEU A 554 -15.82 12.21 -4.63
C LEU A 554 -15.79 11.25 -5.82
N THR A 555 -15.71 11.80 -7.02
CA THR A 555 -15.43 11.05 -8.24
C THR A 555 -14.05 11.44 -8.77
N ARG A 556 -13.42 10.51 -9.47
CA ARG A 556 -12.18 10.72 -10.19
C ARG A 556 -12.39 10.35 -11.64
N THR A 557 -11.87 11.16 -12.54
CA THR A 557 -11.87 10.88 -13.97
C THR A 557 -10.63 10.08 -14.33
N LEU A 558 -10.82 8.89 -14.91
CA LEU A 558 -9.78 8.10 -15.56
C LEU A 558 -9.86 8.29 -17.07
N HIS A 559 -8.72 8.50 -17.70
CA HIS A 559 -8.55 8.48 -19.14
C HIS A 559 -7.84 7.18 -19.51
N THR A 560 -8.58 6.27 -20.12
CA THR A 560 -8.09 4.94 -20.51
C THR A 560 -7.67 4.94 -21.97
N LEU A 561 -6.40 4.61 -22.24
CA LEU A 561 -5.97 4.20 -23.58
C LEU A 561 -6.22 2.72 -23.73
N ARG A 562 -7.00 2.34 -24.75
CA ARG A 562 -7.28 0.96 -25.13
C ARG A 562 -6.61 0.64 -26.46
N SER A 563 -5.79 -0.41 -26.49
CA SER A 563 -5.18 -0.92 -27.71
C SER A 563 -5.65 -2.36 -27.91
N THR A 564 -6.47 -2.59 -28.93
CA THR A 564 -7.21 -3.84 -29.13
C THR A 564 -6.75 -4.55 -30.40
N THR A 565 -6.44 -5.86 -30.29
CA THR A 565 -6.06 -6.70 -31.42
C THR A 565 -7.27 -7.11 -32.27
N THR A 566 -7.04 -7.58 -33.48
CA THR A 566 -7.96 -8.50 -34.14
C THR A 566 -8.05 -9.80 -33.35
N ARG A 567 -9.15 -10.57 -33.54
CA ARG A 567 -9.33 -11.86 -32.85
C ARG A 567 -8.24 -12.85 -33.22
N SER A 568 -7.53 -13.35 -32.20
CA SER A 568 -6.46 -14.35 -32.36
C SER A 568 -6.38 -15.24 -31.13
N ALA A 569 -5.94 -16.49 -31.26
CA ALA A 569 -5.64 -17.37 -30.15
C ALA A 569 -4.38 -16.93 -29.39
N GLU A 570 -3.51 -16.15 -30.02
CA GLU A 570 -2.28 -15.62 -29.43
C GLU A 570 -2.21 -14.11 -29.64
N ALA A 571 -1.62 -13.40 -28.68
CA ALA A 571 -1.31 -11.98 -28.82
C ALA A 571 0.04 -11.64 -28.18
N LEU A 572 0.70 -10.65 -28.76
CA LEU A 572 1.92 -10.06 -28.24
C LEU A 572 1.76 -8.55 -28.22
N PHE A 573 1.98 -7.93 -27.05
CA PHE A 573 2.12 -6.48 -26.94
C PHE A 573 3.55 -6.16 -26.51
N LEU A 574 4.19 -5.25 -27.24
CA LEU A 574 5.50 -4.72 -26.91
C LEU A 574 5.38 -3.20 -26.79
N THR A 575 5.44 -2.71 -25.58
CA THR A 575 5.15 -1.31 -25.24
C THR A 575 6.30 -0.68 -24.48
N THR A 576 6.61 0.58 -24.78
CA THR A 576 7.60 1.37 -24.04
C THR A 576 6.97 2.64 -23.49
N ILE A 577 7.39 3.06 -22.29
CA ILE A 577 7.10 4.36 -21.71
C ILE A 577 8.42 5.01 -21.30
N ALA A 578 8.73 6.17 -21.87
CA ALA A 578 9.97 6.88 -21.63
C ALA A 578 9.70 8.30 -21.14
N PRO A 579 10.28 8.75 -20.01
CA PRO A 579 10.13 10.12 -19.52
C PRO A 579 10.56 11.17 -20.55
N GLY A 580 9.83 12.29 -20.60
CA GLY A 580 10.09 13.40 -21.52
C GLY A 580 9.41 13.26 -22.88
N THR A 581 9.60 14.25 -23.73
CA THR A 581 8.98 14.34 -25.08
C THR A 581 9.86 13.79 -26.20
N GLY A 582 11.16 13.73 -25.98
CA GLY A 582 12.19 13.53 -27.00
C GLY A 582 12.89 12.16 -26.99
N THR A 583 12.49 11.24 -26.14
CA THR A 583 13.17 9.93 -26.05
C THR A 583 12.63 8.98 -27.11
N ASP A 584 13.44 8.70 -28.12
CA ASP A 584 13.11 7.75 -29.17
C ASP A 584 13.47 6.31 -28.73
N SER A 585 12.47 5.45 -28.74
CA SER A 585 12.64 4.01 -28.67
C SER A 585 12.54 3.41 -30.07
N ALA A 586 13.33 2.39 -30.34
CA ALA A 586 13.29 1.66 -31.60
C ALA A 586 13.24 0.15 -31.35
N ARG A 587 12.57 -0.56 -32.25
CA ARG A 587 12.54 -2.03 -32.22
C ARG A 587 13.92 -2.58 -32.63
N VAL A 588 14.42 -3.53 -31.86
CA VAL A 588 15.59 -4.32 -32.25
C VAL A 588 15.10 -5.54 -33.03
N PRO A 589 15.55 -5.75 -34.28
CA PRO A 589 15.22 -6.95 -35.03
C PRO A 589 15.76 -8.21 -34.35
N CYS A 590 14.87 -9.12 -33.97
CA CYS A 590 15.23 -10.41 -33.39
C CYS A 590 14.66 -11.52 -34.23
N THR A 591 15.44 -12.57 -34.48
CA THR A 591 14.94 -13.82 -35.07
C THR A 591 14.33 -14.73 -34.02
N GLU A 592 14.77 -14.61 -32.79
CA GLU A 592 14.21 -15.25 -31.59
C GLU A 592 14.11 -14.21 -30.47
N GLY A 593 12.96 -14.10 -29.80
CA GLY A 593 12.68 -13.11 -28.77
C GLY A 593 12.15 -11.77 -29.30
N ALA A 594 12.09 -10.77 -28.44
CA ALA A 594 11.66 -9.41 -28.73
C ALA A 594 12.70 -8.41 -28.21
N GLY A 595 12.89 -7.29 -28.91
CA GLY A 595 13.90 -6.32 -28.49
C GLY A 595 13.50 -4.87 -28.72
N VAL A 596 13.96 -4.01 -27.81
CA VAL A 596 13.80 -2.55 -27.87
C VAL A 596 15.10 -1.88 -27.45
N THR A 597 15.45 -0.78 -28.13
CA THR A 597 16.57 0.08 -27.73
C THR A 597 16.12 1.51 -27.53
N PHE A 598 16.81 2.21 -26.63
CA PHE A 598 16.67 3.64 -26.35
C PHE A 598 17.99 4.39 -26.62
N GLY A 599 18.70 4.00 -27.63
CA GLY A 599 20.05 4.47 -27.92
C GLY A 599 21.08 3.72 -27.09
N THR A 600 21.41 4.22 -25.90
CA THR A 600 22.44 3.63 -25.02
C THR A 600 21.96 2.42 -24.21
N GLU A 601 20.67 2.17 -24.12
CA GLU A 601 20.09 1.06 -23.37
C GLU A 601 19.33 0.13 -24.31
N THR A 602 19.58 -1.16 -24.23
CA THR A 602 18.92 -2.19 -25.05
C THR A 602 18.33 -3.28 -24.17
N VAL A 603 17.07 -3.61 -24.39
CA VAL A 603 16.31 -4.66 -23.70
C VAL A 603 15.96 -5.74 -24.70
N LEU A 604 16.41 -6.96 -24.45
CA LEU A 604 16.09 -8.15 -25.24
C LEU A 604 15.36 -9.16 -24.35
N LEU A 605 14.20 -9.66 -24.76
CA LEU A 605 13.28 -10.45 -23.94
C LEU A 605 12.87 -11.75 -24.64
N SER A 606 12.89 -12.84 -23.89
CA SER A 606 12.33 -14.14 -24.28
C SER A 606 11.84 -14.91 -23.04
N PRO A 607 10.81 -14.43 -22.33
CA PRO A 607 10.43 -14.94 -21.01
C PRO A 607 9.88 -16.38 -21.04
N VAL A 608 9.47 -16.89 -22.18
CA VAL A 608 8.91 -18.22 -22.35
C VAL A 608 9.89 -19.15 -23.06
N ALA A 609 10.29 -18.82 -24.29
CA ALA A 609 11.15 -19.68 -25.10
C ALA A 609 12.62 -19.69 -24.63
N ARG A 610 13.03 -18.70 -23.81
CA ARG A 610 14.39 -18.57 -23.27
C ARG A 610 15.49 -18.52 -24.33
N ARG A 611 15.15 -18.07 -25.54
CA ARG A 611 16.09 -17.92 -26.64
C ARG A 611 16.05 -16.51 -27.19
N ILE A 612 17.19 -15.88 -27.26
CA ILE A 612 17.37 -14.54 -27.80
C ILE A 612 18.42 -14.61 -28.88
N ARG A 613 18.03 -14.17 -30.10
CA ARG A 613 18.96 -14.09 -31.23
C ARG A 613 18.72 -12.80 -32.01
N THR A 614 19.70 -11.96 -32.03
CA THR A 614 19.77 -10.74 -32.83
C THR A 614 21.20 -10.52 -33.32
N GLU A 615 21.47 -9.48 -34.12
CA GLU A 615 22.82 -9.15 -34.55
C GLU A 615 23.73 -8.93 -33.34
N GLY A 616 24.81 -9.69 -33.28
CA GLY A 616 25.82 -9.62 -32.21
C GLY A 616 25.40 -10.20 -30.85
N VAL A 617 24.17 -10.74 -30.68
CA VAL A 617 23.71 -11.35 -29.42
C VAL A 617 23.12 -12.73 -29.66
N LEU A 618 23.65 -13.73 -28.96
CA LEU A 618 23.06 -15.05 -28.82
C LEU A 618 22.96 -15.37 -27.32
N ALA A 619 21.74 -15.67 -26.85
CA ALA A 619 21.56 -16.01 -25.45
C ALA A 619 20.47 -17.08 -25.22
N GLU A 620 20.69 -17.89 -24.18
CA GLU A 620 19.65 -18.70 -23.55
C GLU A 620 19.30 -18.02 -22.22
N ALA A 621 18.26 -17.17 -22.23
CA ALA A 621 17.90 -16.28 -21.13
C ALA A 621 16.44 -15.83 -21.23
N ALA A 622 15.87 -15.40 -20.09
CA ALA A 622 14.60 -14.65 -20.08
C ALA A 622 14.79 -13.21 -20.58
N ALA A 623 15.90 -12.60 -20.19
CA ALA A 623 16.26 -11.26 -20.66
C ALA A 623 17.78 -11.09 -20.77
N VAL A 624 18.20 -10.22 -21.72
CA VAL A 624 19.54 -9.63 -21.81
C VAL A 624 19.38 -8.11 -21.80
N LEU A 625 20.02 -7.45 -20.87
CA LEU A 625 19.89 -6.03 -20.58
C LEU A 625 21.25 -5.37 -20.75
N LEU A 626 21.37 -4.47 -21.73
CA LEU A 626 22.62 -3.88 -22.15
C LEU A 626 22.61 -2.37 -21.96
N THR A 627 23.68 -1.84 -21.40
CA THR A 627 23.98 -0.41 -21.38
C THR A 627 25.28 -0.19 -22.17
N GLU A 628 25.34 0.81 -23.03
CA GLU A 628 26.54 1.14 -23.81
C GLU A 628 27.73 1.38 -22.89
N GLY A 629 28.82 0.66 -23.13
CA GLY A 629 30.04 0.73 -22.31
C GLY A 629 29.95 0.11 -20.91
N GLY A 630 28.80 -0.49 -20.55
CA GLY A 630 28.60 -1.20 -19.29
C GLY A 630 28.65 -2.72 -19.44
N ASP A 631 28.78 -3.40 -18.31
CA ASP A 631 28.65 -4.85 -18.28
C ASP A 631 27.18 -5.27 -18.51
N PRO A 632 26.92 -6.34 -19.27
CA PRO A 632 25.57 -6.83 -19.50
C PRO A 632 24.94 -7.38 -18.21
N CYS A 633 23.63 -7.19 -18.04
CA CYS A 633 22.84 -7.89 -17.05
C CYS A 633 21.96 -8.92 -17.74
N VAL A 634 21.80 -10.09 -17.12
CA VAL A 634 20.98 -11.19 -17.64
C VAL A 634 19.96 -11.62 -16.59
N VAL A 635 18.87 -12.22 -17.06
CA VAL A 635 17.82 -12.77 -16.21
C VAL A 635 17.58 -14.22 -16.60
N ALA A 636 17.72 -15.10 -15.64
CA ALA A 636 17.55 -16.56 -15.79
C ALA A 636 18.31 -17.09 -17.02
N ALA A 637 19.57 -16.71 -17.15
CA ALA A 637 20.43 -17.05 -18.29
C ALA A 637 21.29 -18.28 -17.98
N THR A 638 21.36 -19.20 -18.94
CA THR A 638 22.35 -20.28 -18.96
C THR A 638 23.50 -19.96 -19.93
N ARG A 639 23.27 -19.14 -20.95
CA ARG A 639 24.27 -18.75 -21.92
C ARG A 639 24.12 -17.30 -22.36
N LEU A 640 25.25 -16.63 -22.54
CA LEU A 640 25.35 -15.32 -23.18
C LEU A 640 26.59 -15.26 -24.07
N GLU A 641 26.40 -14.91 -25.33
CA GLU A 641 27.45 -14.62 -26.31
C GLU A 641 27.20 -13.22 -26.89
N LEU A 642 28.19 -12.34 -26.80
CA LEU A 642 28.16 -10.99 -27.38
C LEU A 642 29.32 -10.82 -28.34
N GLY A 643 29.02 -10.38 -29.58
CA GLY A 643 30.05 -10.14 -30.62
C GLY A 643 30.89 -11.37 -30.92
N GLY A 644 30.36 -12.57 -30.78
CA GLY A 644 31.08 -13.84 -30.99
C GLY A 644 31.93 -14.30 -29.77
N LYS A 645 31.89 -13.56 -28.66
CA LYS A 645 32.58 -13.95 -27.41
C LYS A 645 31.55 -14.50 -26.40
N VAL A 646 31.80 -15.69 -25.87
CA VAL A 646 31.01 -16.26 -24.78
C VAL A 646 31.38 -15.58 -23.48
N LEU A 647 30.41 -14.93 -22.83
CA LEU A 647 30.57 -14.24 -21.55
C LEU A 647 29.96 -15.05 -20.38
N LEU A 648 28.95 -15.87 -20.65
CA LEU A 648 28.31 -16.76 -19.66
C LEU A 648 28.03 -18.10 -20.32
N ASP A 649 28.37 -19.20 -19.64
CA ASP A 649 27.99 -20.57 -20.01
C ASP A 649 27.95 -21.39 -18.72
N VAL A 650 26.76 -21.60 -18.18
CA VAL A 650 26.51 -22.22 -16.87
C VAL A 650 25.39 -23.23 -16.93
N ALA A 651 25.40 -24.22 -16.04
CA ALA A 651 24.37 -25.25 -16.01
C ALA A 651 23.06 -24.76 -15.40
N ASP A 652 23.17 -23.96 -14.33
CA ASP A 652 22.01 -23.42 -13.61
C ASP A 652 21.73 -21.96 -14.06
N PRO A 653 20.45 -21.58 -14.18
CA PRO A 653 20.09 -20.22 -14.59
C PRO A 653 20.65 -19.16 -13.64
N TYR A 654 21.36 -18.22 -14.20
CA TYR A 654 21.96 -17.06 -13.51
C TYR A 654 21.12 -15.80 -13.74
N THR A 655 20.99 -14.99 -12.72
CA THR A 655 20.37 -13.65 -12.79
C THR A 655 21.29 -12.63 -12.14
N GLY A 656 21.72 -11.62 -12.90
CA GLY A 656 22.62 -10.60 -12.40
C GLY A 656 23.54 -10.04 -13.50
N LYS A 657 24.55 -9.30 -13.05
CA LYS A 657 25.59 -8.68 -13.88
C LYS A 657 26.59 -9.73 -14.34
N VAL A 658 26.97 -9.70 -15.61
CA VAL A 658 27.98 -10.59 -16.23
C VAL A 658 29.21 -9.74 -16.57
N GLY A 659 30.28 -9.93 -15.83
CA GLY A 659 31.55 -9.20 -15.99
C GLY A 659 32.62 -9.99 -16.70
#